data_0ce666f5f79597511a73248d8045933e
#
_entry.id   0ce666f5f79597511a73248d8045933e
#
_cell.length_a   1.000
_cell.length_b   1.000
_cell.length_c   1.000
_cell.angle_alpha   90.00
_cell.angle_beta   90.00
_cell.angle_gamma   90.00
#
_symmetry.space_group_name_H-M   'P 1'
#
loop_
_entity.id
_entity.type
_entity.pdbx_description
1 polymer ?
#
loop_
_entity_poly.entity_id
_entity_poly.type
_entity_poly.pdbx_seq_one_letter_code
_entity_poly.pdbx_strand_id
1 'polypeptide(L)'
;MAERRSSRHAAALLLAGLCVAANAVAADDAAAATTLWFNQGALAPLGLRLDADCGGCSDAGLRADYRELRFAVAAGAGLQWRRARGRFEALQPGLQTHQGGPRLRLADDSLLDLRGFALRQREGARVALDLVDAQGRVWFTLDHAHVYVDEAGVSSLRHMDLRVGTALAQRLARPEANGLLVGGAQSDGLAAADVTPAKQSAQCAATWPGANAAADVQMLRLAQNWELRQPDGVNAYRCGRSDGFGGHSRICTADSDDGLVVLAPDASLRNVGTAAVAWYAKFSPPAPPYGNDQHPFLVWNLYRLDADGSLRQIGASAAKHAFHTINAVCDCGDGNVLFPGCEDTYGGFSNDYPSALAPRSEIVPYGARWGRCGSLYDKDCDGQRDADDGLLPDDAFHPAKRLGVPERELLPSRHPGARWFVEYWYLVRDDADPWNNFGLMEITPQKLRGQGSDPNAYAWRFDVGGFHNAGMLQHWADQVPDGAWQRRAQVQTPQGRALLVTRVTARADGRYAYVYELFNLDLMLARTRGAEPDLRVEENRGIERFAVFADAQAQVDAIGFSGASADAAAWPATRDTLRVSWNRGVTQPALDWGTTFRFAFVSDQAPRDSTALLGSGSELWTVATLAPRRDWQPLPRQASPPSGN
;
A
#
# COMPACT_ATOMS: atom_id res chain seq x y z
N MET A 1 -79.25 -29.53 -3.39
CA MET A 1 -80.31 -28.47 -3.35
C MET A 1 -79.53 -27.16 -3.54
N ALA A 2 -79.68 -26.68 -4.73
CA ALA A 2 -80.17 -25.37 -5.17
C ALA A 2 -79.26 -24.21 -4.74
N GLU A 3 -78.88 -23.28 -5.50
CA GLU A 3 -79.04 -22.88 -6.91
C GLU A 3 -78.25 -21.59 -7.07
N ARG A 4 -77.52 -21.52 -8.16
CA ARG A 4 -77.20 -20.36 -9.05
C ARG A 4 -77.63 -18.94 -8.60
N ARG A 5 -76.76 -17.98 -8.77
CA ARG A 5 -76.96 -16.95 -9.78
C ARG A 5 -75.67 -16.10 -10.05
N SER A 6 -75.39 -15.96 -11.28
CA SER A 6 -74.43 -15.07 -11.90
C SER A 6 -74.80 -13.60 -11.79
N SER A 7 -73.83 -12.72 -11.67
CA SER A 7 -73.96 -11.36 -12.23
C SER A 7 -72.57 -10.87 -12.69
N ARG A 8 -72.50 -10.62 -13.98
CA ARG A 8 -71.39 -9.92 -14.63
C ARG A 8 -71.44 -8.45 -14.25
N HIS A 9 -70.34 -7.92 -13.75
CA HIS A 9 -70.12 -6.48 -13.84
C HIS A 9 -68.71 -6.26 -14.42
N ALA A 10 -68.71 -5.61 -15.59
CA ALA A 10 -67.55 -5.05 -16.21
C ALA A 10 -67.01 -3.93 -15.31
N ALA A 11 -65.77 -4.02 -14.90
CA ALA A 11 -65.07 -2.92 -14.26
C ALA A 11 -63.88 -2.57 -15.14
N ALA A 12 -63.86 -1.33 -15.58
CA ALA A 12 -62.86 -0.70 -16.42
C ALA A 12 -61.48 -0.79 -15.77
N LEU A 13 -60.46 -1.21 -16.57
CA LEU A 13 -59.05 -1.06 -16.23
C LEU A 13 -58.71 0.44 -16.27
N LEU A 14 -58.55 1.04 -15.12
CA LEU A 14 -57.72 2.25 -14.97
C LEU A 14 -56.27 1.80 -14.81
N LEU A 15 -55.48 1.94 -15.89
CA LEU A 15 -54.03 1.97 -15.84
C LEU A 15 -53.59 3.23 -15.08
N ALA A 16 -53.34 3.11 -13.77
CA ALA A 16 -52.55 4.06 -13.05
C ALA A 16 -51.09 3.76 -13.35
N GLY A 17 -50.52 4.52 -14.28
CA GLY A 17 -49.07 4.55 -14.51
C GLY A 17 -48.40 5.09 -13.24
N LEU A 18 -47.80 4.22 -12.44
CA LEU A 18 -46.76 4.61 -11.50
C LEU A 18 -45.53 5.01 -12.35
N CYS A 19 -45.35 6.31 -12.55
CA CYS A 19 -44.05 6.86 -12.84
C CYS A 19 -43.16 6.58 -11.60
N VAL A 20 -42.40 5.51 -11.67
CA VAL A 20 -41.19 5.40 -10.84
C VAL A 20 -40.28 6.50 -11.38
N ALA A 21 -40.25 7.63 -10.68
CA ALA A 21 -39.20 8.60 -10.84
C ALA A 21 -37.92 7.88 -10.39
N ALA A 22 -37.18 7.31 -11.36
CA ALA A 22 -35.79 7.06 -11.18
C ALA A 22 -35.21 8.42 -10.79
N ASN A 23 -34.82 8.57 -9.53
CA ASN A 23 -33.87 9.59 -9.14
C ASN A 23 -32.58 9.26 -9.87
N ALA A 24 -32.51 9.67 -11.15
CA ALA A 24 -31.26 10.00 -11.75
C ALA A 24 -30.67 11.07 -10.82
N VAL A 25 -29.71 10.68 -10.00
CA VAL A 25 -28.74 11.63 -9.47
C VAL A 25 -28.26 12.34 -10.72
N ALA A 26 -28.72 13.59 -10.88
CA ALA A 26 -28.23 14.46 -11.92
C ALA A 26 -26.71 14.40 -11.79
N ALA A 27 -26.03 13.84 -12.80
CA ALA A 27 -24.64 14.11 -13.00
C ALA A 27 -24.63 15.65 -13.09
N ASP A 28 -24.22 16.27 -11.98
CA ASP A 28 -23.86 17.68 -12.00
C ASP A 28 -22.96 17.82 -13.22
N ASP A 29 -23.33 18.66 -14.17
CA ASP A 29 -22.45 19.09 -15.27
C ASP A 29 -21.20 19.62 -14.57
N ALA A 30 -20.23 18.73 -14.33
CA ALA A 30 -19.11 19.03 -13.47
C ALA A 30 -18.23 20.02 -14.23
N ALA A 31 -18.51 21.30 -13.97
CA ALA A 31 -17.67 22.38 -14.48
C ALA A 31 -16.22 22.02 -14.21
N ALA A 32 -15.38 22.14 -15.24
CA ALA A 32 -13.96 21.80 -15.14
C ALA A 32 -13.35 22.45 -13.86
N ALA A 33 -12.74 21.64 -13.03
CA ALA A 33 -12.24 22.06 -11.74
C ALA A 33 -10.96 21.31 -11.36
N THR A 34 -10.16 21.93 -10.51
CA THR A 34 -9.02 21.28 -9.86
C THR A 34 -9.26 21.22 -8.36
N THR A 35 -9.10 20.02 -7.80
CA THR A 35 -9.13 19.80 -6.35
C THR A 35 -7.71 19.57 -5.85
N LEU A 36 -7.35 20.30 -4.79
CA LEU A 36 -6.07 20.16 -4.09
C LEU A 36 -6.34 19.68 -2.67
N TRP A 37 -5.67 18.61 -2.27
CA TRP A 37 -5.66 18.11 -0.89
C TRP A 37 -4.33 18.46 -0.24
N PHE A 38 -4.35 19.30 0.80
CA PHE A 38 -3.16 19.65 1.55
C PHE A 38 -3.08 18.86 2.85
N ASN A 39 -2.00 18.11 3.04
CA ASN A 39 -1.73 17.41 4.29
C ASN A 39 -1.16 18.41 5.32
N GLN A 40 -1.91 18.68 6.38
CA GLN A 40 -1.51 19.64 7.40
C GLN A 40 -0.27 19.19 8.18
N GLY A 41 -0.13 17.87 8.42
CA GLY A 41 1.03 17.29 9.07
C GLY A 41 2.32 17.43 8.24
N ALA A 42 2.19 17.47 6.90
CA ALA A 42 3.32 17.71 6.00
C ALA A 42 3.66 19.20 5.85
N LEU A 43 2.66 20.08 5.92
CA LEU A 43 2.88 21.53 5.82
C LEU A 43 3.52 22.12 7.10
N ALA A 44 3.09 21.67 8.28
CA ALA A 44 3.50 22.24 9.55
C ALA A 44 5.03 22.26 9.77
N PRO A 45 5.79 21.18 9.50
CA PRO A 45 7.24 21.20 9.63
C PRO A 45 7.95 22.12 8.64
N LEU A 46 7.25 22.51 7.55
CA LEU A 46 7.75 23.50 6.59
C LEU A 46 7.45 24.94 7.01
N GLY A 47 6.78 25.12 8.15
CA GLY A 47 6.31 26.42 8.59
C GLY A 47 5.15 26.96 7.76
N LEU A 48 4.43 26.08 7.09
CA LEU A 48 3.29 26.42 6.24
C LEU A 48 1.97 26.06 6.92
N ARG A 49 0.99 26.92 6.77
CA ARG A 49 -0.40 26.66 7.14
C ARG A 49 -1.34 27.27 6.11
N LEU A 50 -2.45 26.59 5.85
CA LEU A 50 -3.48 27.16 4.99
C LEU A 50 -4.10 28.37 5.66
N ASP A 51 -4.32 29.43 4.87
CA ASP A 51 -5.06 30.63 5.33
C ASP A 51 -6.54 30.27 5.56
N ALA A 52 -7.19 30.98 6.45
CA ALA A 52 -8.62 30.82 6.70
C ALA A 52 -9.48 31.21 5.48
N ASP A 53 -9.04 32.21 4.72
CA ASP A 53 -9.60 32.54 3.42
C ASP A 53 -8.92 31.68 2.34
N CYS A 54 -9.64 30.77 1.76
CA CYS A 54 -9.14 29.86 0.74
C CYS A 54 -8.96 30.49 -0.65
N GLY A 55 -9.18 31.78 -0.79
CA GLY A 55 -8.96 32.49 -2.05
C GLY A 55 -9.94 32.16 -3.17
N GLY A 56 -11.20 31.92 -2.86
CA GLY A 56 -12.26 31.65 -3.85
C GLY A 56 -12.46 30.19 -4.19
N CYS A 57 -12.11 29.29 -3.28
CA CYS A 57 -12.41 27.88 -3.40
C CYS A 57 -13.80 27.53 -2.85
N SER A 58 -14.31 26.35 -3.22
CA SER A 58 -15.22 25.61 -2.34
C SER A 58 -14.36 24.75 -1.41
N ASP A 59 -14.53 24.94 -0.10
CA ASP A 59 -13.80 24.22 0.94
C ASP A 59 -14.70 23.08 1.46
N ALA A 60 -14.33 21.84 1.20
CA ALA A 60 -15.05 20.67 1.71
C ALA A 60 -14.68 20.34 3.17
N GLY A 61 -13.83 21.18 3.79
CA GLY A 61 -13.42 21.04 5.18
C GLY A 61 -12.21 20.14 5.39
N LEU A 62 -11.99 19.81 6.64
CA LEU A 62 -10.90 18.94 7.07
C LEU A 62 -11.39 17.50 7.11
N ARG A 63 -10.70 16.63 6.39
CA ARG A 63 -10.88 15.18 6.48
C ARG A 63 -9.57 14.58 6.98
N ALA A 64 -9.55 14.21 8.24
CA ALA A 64 -8.36 13.77 8.96
C ALA A 64 -7.23 14.82 8.84
N ASP A 65 -6.15 14.53 8.10
CA ASP A 65 -5.03 15.46 7.95
C ASP A 65 -5.09 16.28 6.67
N TYR A 66 -6.06 16.01 5.81
CA TYR A 66 -6.16 16.66 4.51
C TYR A 66 -7.26 17.73 4.53
N ARG A 67 -6.90 18.91 4.10
CA ARG A 67 -7.88 19.94 3.75
C ARG A 67 -8.09 19.95 2.25
N GLU A 68 -9.32 19.77 1.84
CA GLU A 68 -9.74 19.69 0.45
C GLU A 68 -10.21 21.07 -0.02
N LEU A 69 -9.54 21.60 -1.06
CA LEU A 69 -9.85 22.89 -1.69
C LEU A 69 -10.13 22.65 -3.17
N ARG A 70 -11.31 23.04 -3.65
CA ARG A 70 -11.71 22.91 -5.05
C ARG A 70 -11.79 24.28 -5.72
N PHE A 71 -11.16 24.40 -6.88
CA PHE A 71 -11.06 25.63 -7.66
C PHE A 71 -11.65 25.42 -9.06
N ALA A 72 -12.58 26.29 -9.47
CA ALA A 72 -13.14 26.26 -10.81
C ALA A 72 -12.07 26.66 -11.84
N VAL A 73 -12.07 26.00 -13.00
CA VAL A 73 -11.25 26.39 -14.14
C VAL A 73 -11.81 27.66 -14.76
N ALA A 74 -10.97 28.65 -15.04
CA ALA A 74 -11.37 29.88 -15.70
C ALA A 74 -11.79 29.60 -17.15
N ALA A 75 -12.73 30.37 -17.67
CA ALA A 75 -13.13 30.28 -19.06
C ALA A 75 -11.94 30.59 -19.99
N GLY A 76 -11.70 29.77 -20.97
CA GLY A 76 -10.61 29.94 -21.94
C GLY A 76 -10.01 28.61 -22.37
N ALA A 77 -8.86 28.67 -23.06
CA ALA A 77 -8.13 27.46 -23.43
C ALA A 77 -7.55 26.79 -22.19
N GLY A 78 -8.05 25.60 -21.85
CA GLY A 78 -7.52 24.74 -20.80
C GLY A 78 -6.40 23.83 -21.31
N LEU A 79 -5.88 23.01 -20.42
CA LEU A 79 -5.05 21.89 -20.82
C LEU A 79 -5.83 20.96 -21.75
N GLN A 80 -5.16 20.56 -22.80
CA GLN A 80 -5.70 19.59 -23.75
C GLN A 80 -4.84 18.32 -23.68
N TRP A 81 -5.40 17.23 -24.11
CA TRP A 81 -4.68 15.98 -24.24
C TRP A 81 -4.78 15.39 -25.62
N ARG A 82 -3.73 14.77 -26.06
CA ARG A 82 -3.68 14.08 -27.33
C ARG A 82 -4.12 12.64 -27.16
N ARG A 83 -5.02 12.22 -28.03
CA ARG A 83 -5.48 10.85 -28.12
C ARG A 83 -4.83 10.19 -29.34
N ALA A 84 -4.12 9.10 -29.10
CA ALA A 84 -3.63 8.24 -30.17
C ALA A 84 -4.26 6.87 -30.06
N ARG A 85 -4.78 6.35 -31.18
CA ARG A 85 -5.41 5.02 -31.25
C ARG A 85 -6.50 4.79 -30.20
N GLY A 86 -7.27 5.82 -29.89
CA GLY A 86 -8.35 5.75 -28.90
C GLY A 86 -7.94 5.94 -27.45
N ARG A 87 -6.67 6.29 -27.17
CA ARG A 87 -6.09 6.33 -25.82
C ARG A 87 -5.47 7.66 -25.52
N PHE A 88 -5.30 7.91 -24.23
CA PHE A 88 -4.48 9.00 -23.76
C PHE A 88 -3.01 8.76 -24.17
N GLU A 89 -2.45 9.65 -24.94
CA GLU A 89 -1.05 9.59 -25.34
C GLU A 89 -0.18 10.53 -24.51
N ALA A 90 -0.56 11.80 -24.44
CA ALA A 90 0.14 12.80 -23.65
C ALA A 90 -0.74 14.04 -23.44
N LEU A 91 -0.45 14.81 -22.40
CA LEU A 91 -0.92 16.19 -22.32
C LEU A 91 -0.28 17.02 -23.43
N GLN A 92 -1.01 18.01 -23.93
CA GLN A 92 -0.47 19.01 -24.85
C GLN A 92 0.05 20.22 -24.08
N PRO A 93 1.08 20.90 -24.58
CA PRO A 93 1.52 22.16 -24.01
C PRO A 93 0.36 23.15 -23.89
N GLY A 94 0.19 23.71 -22.72
CA GLY A 94 -0.90 24.66 -22.45
C GLY A 94 -0.95 25.08 -20.99
N LEU A 95 -1.86 25.98 -20.70
CA LEU A 95 -2.14 26.49 -19.35
C LEU A 95 -3.62 26.30 -19.03
N GLN A 96 -3.92 25.73 -17.89
CA GLN A 96 -5.28 25.70 -17.33
C GLN A 96 -5.33 26.67 -16.15
N THR A 97 -5.86 27.85 -16.37
CA THR A 97 -5.97 28.90 -15.34
C THR A 97 -7.20 28.66 -14.47
N HIS A 98 -7.12 29.04 -13.21
CA HIS A 98 -8.18 28.84 -12.23
C HIS A 98 -8.75 30.16 -11.69
N GLN A 99 -10.02 30.10 -11.31
CA GLN A 99 -10.65 31.14 -10.52
C GLN A 99 -10.31 30.89 -9.05
N GLY A 100 -9.69 31.89 -8.38
CA GLY A 100 -9.17 31.68 -7.03
C GLY A 100 -7.83 30.95 -7.01
N GLY A 101 -7.45 30.44 -5.85
CA GLY A 101 -6.19 29.70 -5.66
C GLY A 101 -5.82 29.55 -4.19
N PRO A 102 -4.95 28.59 -3.86
CA PRO A 102 -4.58 28.32 -2.48
C PRO A 102 -3.81 29.50 -1.89
N ARG A 103 -4.09 29.78 -0.62
CA ARG A 103 -3.40 30.80 0.16
C ARG A 103 -2.74 30.13 1.36
N LEU A 104 -1.44 30.34 1.50
CA LEU A 104 -0.64 29.76 2.57
C LEU A 104 0.06 30.85 3.37
N ARG A 105 0.02 30.73 4.68
CA ARG A 105 0.83 31.56 5.59
C ARG A 105 2.13 30.86 5.89
N LEU A 106 3.20 31.62 5.83
CA LEU A 106 4.54 31.17 6.20
C LEU A 106 4.77 31.36 7.71
N ALA A 107 5.90 30.88 8.20
CA ALA A 107 6.28 31.00 9.61
C ALA A 107 6.40 32.45 10.12
N ASP A 108 6.71 33.39 9.22
CA ASP A 108 6.80 34.84 9.49
C ASP A 108 5.46 35.55 9.34
N ASP A 109 4.35 34.83 9.27
CA ASP A 109 2.99 35.28 8.98
C ASP A 109 2.80 35.94 7.61
N SER A 110 3.83 36.02 6.78
CA SER A 110 3.67 36.49 5.41
C SER A 110 2.75 35.56 4.61
N LEU A 111 1.99 36.13 3.69
CA LEU A 111 1.03 35.39 2.89
C LEU A 111 1.64 35.03 1.53
N LEU A 112 1.60 33.76 1.18
CA LEU A 112 1.75 33.30 -0.19
C LEU A 112 0.34 33.18 -0.79
N ASP A 113 0.04 34.06 -1.74
CA ASP A 113 -1.26 34.11 -2.41
C ASP A 113 -1.09 33.59 -3.85
N LEU A 114 -1.73 32.46 -4.16
CA LEU A 114 -1.66 31.82 -5.47
C LEU A 114 -2.99 31.90 -6.23
N ARG A 115 -3.80 32.93 -5.94
CA ARG A 115 -5.04 33.18 -6.71
C ARG A 115 -4.71 33.42 -8.18
N GLY A 116 -5.49 32.80 -9.05
CA GLY A 116 -5.24 32.81 -10.49
C GLY A 116 -4.11 31.90 -10.93
N PHE A 117 -3.77 30.90 -10.12
CA PHE A 117 -2.77 29.90 -10.51
C PHE A 117 -3.17 29.17 -11.80
N ALA A 118 -2.18 28.64 -12.48
CA ALA A 118 -2.39 27.78 -13.63
C ALA A 118 -1.71 26.41 -13.41
N LEU A 119 -2.33 25.37 -13.97
CA LEU A 119 -1.67 24.11 -14.23
C LEU A 119 -1.03 24.18 -15.61
N ARG A 120 0.23 23.82 -15.67
CA ARG A 120 1.03 23.78 -16.90
C ARG A 120 1.61 22.39 -17.08
N GLN A 121 1.53 21.84 -18.28
CA GLN A 121 2.26 20.61 -18.58
C GLN A 121 3.75 20.82 -18.33
N ARG A 122 4.37 19.88 -17.63
CA ARG A 122 5.83 19.89 -17.42
C ARG A 122 6.51 19.48 -18.70
N GLU A 123 7.50 20.28 -19.13
CA GLU A 123 8.25 20.00 -20.33
C GLU A 123 8.95 18.63 -20.28
N GLY A 124 8.80 17.86 -21.35
CA GLY A 124 9.35 16.51 -21.45
C GLY A 124 8.60 15.43 -20.67
N ALA A 125 7.55 15.79 -19.95
CA ALA A 125 6.73 14.82 -19.22
C ALA A 125 5.45 14.47 -20.00
N ARG A 126 5.03 13.21 -19.92
CA ARG A 126 3.83 12.72 -20.61
C ARG A 126 2.56 13.21 -19.91
N VAL A 127 2.53 13.20 -18.58
CA VAL A 127 1.33 13.41 -17.79
C VAL A 127 1.61 14.11 -16.44
N ALA A 128 2.74 14.83 -16.30
CA ALA A 128 3.03 15.62 -15.11
C ALA A 128 2.75 17.09 -15.32
N LEU A 129 2.35 17.77 -14.25
CA LEU A 129 1.96 19.17 -14.26
C LEU A 129 2.79 19.97 -13.26
N ASP A 130 2.93 21.24 -13.54
CA ASP A 130 3.42 22.25 -12.62
C ASP A 130 2.28 23.19 -12.24
N LEU A 131 2.11 23.47 -10.96
CA LEU A 131 1.27 24.56 -10.47
C LEU A 131 2.11 25.82 -10.45
N VAL A 132 1.74 26.78 -11.30
CA VAL A 132 2.52 28.00 -11.54
C VAL A 132 1.68 29.27 -11.27
N ASP A 133 2.36 30.36 -10.94
CA ASP A 133 1.75 31.69 -10.91
C ASP A 133 1.80 32.39 -12.28
N ALA A 134 1.31 33.61 -12.33
CA ALA A 134 1.29 34.43 -13.54
C ALA A 134 2.70 34.75 -14.11
N GLN A 135 3.73 34.61 -13.29
CA GLN A 135 5.14 34.77 -13.69
C GLN A 135 5.79 33.45 -14.11
N GLY A 136 5.04 32.35 -14.10
CA GLY A 136 5.52 31.01 -14.46
C GLY A 136 6.40 30.34 -13.40
N ARG A 137 6.46 30.86 -12.18
CA ARG A 137 7.21 30.26 -11.07
C ARG A 137 6.51 29.00 -10.60
N VAL A 138 7.27 27.91 -10.45
CA VAL A 138 6.72 26.60 -10.04
C VAL A 138 6.64 26.53 -8.51
N TRP A 139 5.43 26.63 -7.99
CA TRP A 139 5.15 26.57 -6.55
C TRP A 139 4.93 25.14 -6.07
N PHE A 140 4.25 24.34 -6.88
CA PHE A 140 4.07 22.90 -6.64
C PHE A 140 4.25 22.13 -7.92
N THR A 141 4.61 20.85 -7.79
CA THR A 141 4.65 19.87 -8.88
C THR A 141 3.60 18.80 -8.64
N LEU A 142 2.99 18.31 -9.71
CA LEU A 142 1.96 17.27 -9.69
C LEU A 142 2.39 16.13 -10.60
N ASP A 143 2.33 14.90 -10.08
CA ASP A 143 2.81 13.71 -10.77
C ASP A 143 2.07 12.44 -10.32
N HIS A 144 2.43 11.27 -10.87
CA HIS A 144 1.73 10.00 -10.68
C HIS A 144 0.24 10.03 -11.06
N ALA A 145 -0.11 10.82 -12.09
CA ALA A 145 -1.50 10.97 -12.49
C ALA A 145 -2.07 9.70 -13.10
N HIS A 146 -3.25 9.29 -12.62
CA HIS A 146 -4.10 8.30 -13.27
C HIS A 146 -5.08 9.02 -14.21
N VAL A 147 -5.10 8.62 -15.47
CA VAL A 147 -5.95 9.25 -16.47
C VAL A 147 -7.24 8.47 -16.61
N TYR A 148 -8.35 9.13 -16.33
CA TYR A 148 -9.70 8.61 -16.55
C TYR A 148 -10.31 9.32 -17.77
N VAL A 149 -10.93 8.57 -18.65
CA VAL A 149 -11.64 9.11 -19.81
C VAL A 149 -13.06 8.58 -19.75
N ASP A 150 -14.03 9.48 -19.69
CA ASP A 150 -15.45 9.13 -19.68
C ASP A 150 -15.99 8.78 -21.08
N GLU A 151 -17.25 8.38 -21.16
CA GLU A 151 -17.92 8.01 -22.41
C GLU A 151 -18.04 9.19 -23.40
N ALA A 152 -18.06 10.42 -22.89
CA ALA A 152 -18.08 11.63 -23.70
C ALA A 152 -16.69 12.03 -24.22
N GLY A 153 -15.64 11.33 -23.80
CA GLY A 153 -14.26 11.62 -24.16
C GLY A 153 -13.63 12.76 -23.33
N VAL A 154 -14.26 13.16 -22.23
CA VAL A 154 -13.69 14.09 -21.27
C VAL A 154 -12.76 13.32 -20.34
N SER A 155 -11.56 13.84 -20.09
CA SER A 155 -10.62 13.20 -19.21
C SER A 155 -10.48 13.91 -17.87
N SER A 156 -10.10 13.11 -16.87
CA SER A 156 -9.70 13.58 -15.55
C SER A 156 -8.33 13.02 -15.21
N LEU A 157 -7.49 13.85 -14.61
CA LEU A 157 -6.23 13.43 -14.00
C LEU A 157 -6.45 13.31 -12.50
N ARG A 158 -6.32 12.11 -11.96
CA ARG A 158 -6.64 11.81 -10.56
C ARG A 158 -5.45 11.21 -9.83
N HIS A 159 -5.52 11.24 -8.51
CA HIS A 159 -4.56 10.61 -7.61
C HIS A 159 -3.12 11.15 -7.74
N MET A 160 -2.97 12.38 -8.25
CA MET A 160 -1.67 13.02 -8.38
C MET A 160 -1.07 13.34 -7.01
N ASP A 161 0.23 13.15 -6.87
CA ASP A 161 1.01 13.70 -5.78
C ASP A 161 1.13 15.23 -5.92
N LEU A 162 0.95 15.97 -4.82
CA LEU A 162 1.22 17.40 -4.74
C LEU A 162 2.51 17.59 -3.95
N ARG A 163 3.56 18.08 -4.63
CA ARG A 163 4.90 18.22 -4.06
C ARG A 163 5.38 19.66 -4.08
N VAL A 164 6.22 20.01 -3.12
CA VAL A 164 6.85 21.33 -3.03
C VAL A 164 7.65 21.60 -4.30
N GLY A 165 7.36 22.72 -4.98
CA GLY A 165 8.11 23.16 -6.16
C GLY A 165 9.30 24.05 -5.82
N THR A 166 10.12 24.32 -6.82
CA THR A 166 11.37 25.09 -6.65
C THR A 166 11.14 26.49 -6.09
N ALA A 167 10.10 27.22 -6.52
CA ALA A 167 9.82 28.55 -6.03
C ALA A 167 9.42 28.55 -4.55
N LEU A 168 8.64 27.53 -4.12
CA LEU A 168 8.26 27.39 -2.72
C LEU A 168 9.48 27.06 -1.85
N ALA A 169 10.30 26.08 -2.28
CA ALA A 169 11.54 25.72 -1.58
C ALA A 169 12.49 26.91 -1.40
N GLN A 170 12.62 27.75 -2.43
CA GLN A 170 13.40 29.00 -2.37
C GLN A 170 12.77 30.03 -1.42
N ARG A 171 11.46 30.20 -1.47
CA ARG A 171 10.74 31.15 -0.59
C ARG A 171 10.84 30.76 0.88
N LEU A 172 10.92 29.46 1.16
CA LEU A 172 11.15 28.89 2.48
C LEU A 172 12.61 28.96 2.93
N ALA A 173 13.55 29.35 2.03
CA ALA A 173 14.99 29.21 2.21
C ALA A 173 15.43 27.78 2.57
N ARG A 174 14.73 26.79 2.00
CA ARG A 174 14.92 25.35 2.24
C ARG A 174 14.97 24.58 0.92
N PRO A 175 16.10 24.58 0.21
CA PRO A 175 16.22 23.89 -1.06
C PRO A 175 15.97 22.37 -0.95
N GLU A 176 16.24 21.78 0.21
CA GLU A 176 15.97 20.36 0.51
C GLU A 176 14.47 20.03 0.59
N ALA A 177 13.61 21.04 0.74
CA ALA A 177 12.17 20.85 0.72
C ALA A 177 11.61 20.62 -0.71
N ASN A 178 12.38 20.95 -1.75
CA ASN A 178 11.94 20.71 -3.12
C ASN A 178 11.66 19.23 -3.36
N GLY A 179 10.49 18.93 -3.93
CA GLY A 179 10.02 17.58 -4.16
C GLY A 179 9.37 16.89 -2.95
N LEU A 180 9.35 17.50 -1.76
CA LEU A 180 8.65 16.92 -0.62
C LEU A 180 7.15 16.84 -0.88
N LEU A 181 6.58 15.68 -0.61
CA LEU A 181 5.15 15.42 -0.72
C LEU A 181 4.37 16.20 0.35
N VAL A 182 3.39 16.99 -0.06
CA VAL A 182 2.57 17.81 0.85
C VAL A 182 1.07 17.58 0.67
N GLY A 183 0.69 16.66 -0.23
CA GLY A 183 -0.72 16.36 -0.44
C GLY A 183 -0.98 15.69 -1.78
N GLY A 184 -2.17 15.90 -2.30
CA GLY A 184 -2.61 15.35 -3.58
C GLY A 184 -3.35 16.35 -4.44
N ALA A 185 -3.61 15.97 -5.69
CA ALA A 185 -4.36 16.77 -6.62
C ALA A 185 -5.21 15.93 -7.58
N GLN A 186 -6.27 16.54 -8.09
CA GLN A 186 -7.09 16.02 -9.17
C GLN A 186 -7.51 17.18 -10.08
N SER A 187 -7.56 16.95 -11.38
CA SER A 187 -8.09 17.91 -12.34
C SER A 187 -9.10 17.24 -13.25
N ASP A 188 -10.33 17.75 -13.26
CA ASP A 188 -11.47 17.23 -14.01
C ASP A 188 -11.79 18.13 -15.19
N GLY A 189 -12.43 17.57 -16.23
CA GLY A 189 -12.97 18.33 -17.33
C GLY A 189 -11.94 18.69 -18.43
N LEU A 190 -10.90 17.87 -18.62
CA LEU A 190 -9.90 18.08 -19.67
C LEU A 190 -10.44 17.63 -21.04
N ALA A 191 -10.53 18.54 -22.00
CA ALA A 191 -11.03 18.23 -23.35
C ALA A 191 -9.98 17.51 -24.21
N ALA A 192 -10.42 16.54 -25.00
CA ALA A 192 -9.57 15.91 -26.00
C ALA A 192 -9.33 16.84 -27.19
N ALA A 193 -8.08 16.98 -27.63
CA ALA A 193 -7.72 17.77 -28.80
C ALA A 193 -7.98 17.05 -30.12
N ASP A 194 -8.07 15.73 -30.12
CA ASP A 194 -8.30 14.92 -31.30
C ASP A 194 -9.08 13.64 -30.93
N VAL A 195 -10.17 13.38 -31.62
CA VAL A 195 -11.09 12.27 -31.33
C VAL A 195 -11.10 11.34 -32.53
N THR A 196 -9.97 10.72 -32.84
CA THR A 196 -9.95 9.65 -33.86
C THR A 196 -10.25 8.31 -33.19
N PRO A 197 -11.38 7.63 -33.48
CA PRO A 197 -11.64 6.30 -32.93
C PRO A 197 -10.55 5.34 -33.40
N ALA A 198 -9.76 4.80 -32.52
CA ALA A 198 -8.79 3.79 -32.90
C ALA A 198 -9.32 2.40 -32.61
N LYS A 199 -9.03 1.47 -33.50
CA LYS A 199 -9.19 0.04 -33.23
C LYS A 199 -8.20 -0.35 -32.12
N GLN A 200 -8.72 -1.00 -31.10
CA GLN A 200 -7.88 -1.64 -30.09
C GLN A 200 -6.93 -2.63 -30.78
N SER A 201 -5.63 -2.58 -30.46
CA SER A 201 -4.69 -3.53 -31.03
C SER A 201 -4.98 -4.93 -30.49
N ALA A 202 -4.72 -5.97 -31.28
CA ALA A 202 -4.89 -7.36 -30.82
C ALA A 202 -4.08 -7.69 -29.55
N GLN A 203 -3.01 -6.94 -29.30
CA GLN A 203 -2.19 -7.06 -28.08
C GLN A 203 -2.93 -6.65 -26.81
N CYS A 204 -4.04 -5.91 -26.92
CA CYS A 204 -4.82 -5.44 -25.78
C CYS A 204 -6.14 -6.22 -25.61
N ALA A 205 -6.24 -7.40 -26.22
CA ALA A 205 -7.30 -8.34 -25.89
C ALA A 205 -6.88 -9.07 -24.60
N ALA A 206 -7.73 -9.01 -23.57
CA ALA A 206 -7.44 -9.69 -22.32
C ALA A 206 -7.44 -11.22 -22.53
N THR A 207 -6.30 -11.83 -22.22
CA THR A 207 -6.20 -13.28 -22.03
C THR A 207 -6.10 -13.52 -20.52
N TRP A 208 -7.05 -14.23 -19.98
CA TRP A 208 -7.11 -14.47 -18.54
C TRP A 208 -6.31 -15.69 -18.10
N PRO A 209 -5.92 -15.79 -16.82
CA PRO A 209 -5.21 -16.96 -16.29
C PRO A 209 -5.94 -18.27 -16.56
N GLY A 210 -5.20 -19.32 -16.91
CA GLY A 210 -5.72 -20.64 -17.24
C GLY A 210 -4.62 -21.61 -17.67
N ALA A 211 -4.99 -22.69 -18.32
CA ALA A 211 -4.04 -23.76 -18.66
C ALA A 211 -2.83 -23.31 -19.51
N ASN A 212 -2.99 -22.26 -20.31
CA ASN A 212 -1.98 -21.81 -21.29
C ASN A 212 -1.53 -20.36 -21.05
N ALA A 213 -1.99 -19.72 -19.99
CA ALA A 213 -1.65 -18.32 -19.69
C ALA A 213 -1.62 -18.11 -18.17
N ALA A 214 -0.59 -17.43 -17.69
CA ALA A 214 -0.39 -17.17 -16.28
C ALA A 214 -0.26 -15.67 -16.02
N ALA A 215 -0.94 -15.18 -14.99
CA ALA A 215 -0.67 -13.87 -14.42
C ALA A 215 0.66 -13.93 -13.66
N ASP A 216 1.46 -12.89 -13.76
CA ASP A 216 2.72 -12.76 -13.04
C ASP A 216 3.10 -11.29 -13.01
N VAL A 217 3.32 -10.72 -11.83
CA VAL A 217 3.71 -9.33 -11.69
C VAL A 217 5.07 -9.21 -11.01
N GLN A 218 5.83 -8.21 -11.40
CA GLN A 218 7.12 -7.92 -10.82
C GLN A 218 7.19 -6.45 -10.43
N MET A 219 7.67 -6.19 -9.22
CA MET A 219 7.90 -4.82 -8.77
C MET A 219 9.05 -4.19 -9.54
N LEU A 220 8.93 -2.91 -9.79
CA LEU A 220 9.94 -2.10 -10.47
C LEU A 220 10.49 -1.04 -9.53
N ARG A 221 11.72 -0.61 -9.81
CA ARG A 221 12.23 0.64 -9.26
C ARG A 221 11.47 1.80 -9.89
N LEU A 222 10.98 2.71 -9.08
CA LEU A 222 10.08 3.79 -9.49
C LEU A 222 10.63 4.71 -10.58
N ALA A 223 11.90 5.01 -10.59
CA ALA A 223 12.49 5.98 -11.52
C ALA A 223 12.72 5.49 -12.93
N GLN A 224 12.46 4.25 -13.28
CA GLN A 224 12.96 3.74 -14.55
C GLN A 224 12.13 4.12 -15.78
N ASN A 225 10.83 4.42 -15.63
CA ASN A 225 9.95 4.54 -16.81
C ASN A 225 8.99 5.73 -16.82
N TRP A 226 8.93 6.53 -15.76
CA TRP A 226 7.99 7.64 -15.67
C TRP A 226 8.67 8.93 -15.27
N GLU A 227 8.54 9.91 -16.11
CA GLU A 227 8.65 11.34 -15.84
C GLU A 227 9.67 11.77 -14.80
N LEU A 228 10.62 10.96 -14.66
CA LEU A 228 12.04 11.12 -14.86
C LEU A 228 12.81 12.03 -13.90
N ARG A 229 12.21 12.77 -13.05
CA ARG A 229 12.98 13.68 -12.15
C ARG A 229 12.36 13.76 -10.78
N GLN A 230 11.64 12.73 -10.42
CA GLN A 230 11.02 12.65 -9.14
C GLN A 230 11.94 11.97 -8.18
N PRO A 231 12.08 12.44 -6.95
CA PRO A 231 12.72 11.61 -5.96
C PRO A 231 11.86 10.35 -5.83
N ASP A 232 12.43 9.22 -6.23
CA ASP A 232 11.90 7.90 -5.91
C ASP A 232 11.64 7.89 -4.43
N GLY A 233 10.37 7.77 -4.00
CA GLY A 233 10.32 8.19 -2.69
C GLY A 233 9.50 7.40 -1.74
N VAL A 234 10.12 7.25 -0.66
CA VAL A 234 9.46 7.04 0.62
C VAL A 234 9.27 8.43 1.22
N ASN A 235 8.01 8.86 1.34
CA ASN A 235 7.69 10.15 1.86
C ASN A 235 7.17 10.02 3.29
N ALA A 236 7.57 10.92 4.18
CA ALA A 236 6.97 11.02 5.50
C ALA A 236 6.01 12.22 5.52
N TYR A 237 4.75 11.94 5.79
CA TYR A 237 3.76 13.02 5.88
C TYR A 237 3.73 13.71 7.22
N ARG A 238 4.06 13.02 8.28
CA ARG A 238 3.85 13.57 9.61
C ARG A 238 4.66 12.88 10.68
N CYS A 239 4.82 13.61 11.73
CA CYS A 239 5.37 13.16 12.98
C CYS A 239 4.41 13.54 14.10
N GLY A 240 4.03 12.59 14.91
CA GLY A 240 3.10 12.82 16.01
C GLY A 240 3.26 11.79 17.11
N ARG A 241 2.65 12.04 18.27
CA ARG A 241 2.56 11.01 19.30
C ARG A 241 1.45 10.02 18.96
N SER A 242 1.70 8.74 19.20
CA SER A 242 0.65 7.73 19.19
C SER A 242 -0.18 7.90 20.47
N ASP A 243 -1.30 8.59 20.38
CA ASP A 243 -2.27 8.69 21.49
C ASP A 243 -3.35 7.61 21.44
N GLY A 244 -3.20 6.64 20.54
CA GLY A 244 -4.16 5.57 20.35
C GLY A 244 -5.40 5.96 19.54
N PHE A 245 -5.63 7.24 19.28
CA PHE A 245 -6.81 7.76 18.58
C PHE A 245 -6.47 8.56 17.31
N GLY A 246 -5.24 8.46 16.83
CA GLY A 246 -4.85 9.21 15.64
C GLY A 246 -4.64 10.71 15.87
N GLY A 247 -4.53 11.14 17.11
CA GLY A 247 -4.20 12.51 17.47
C GLY A 247 -2.84 12.91 16.91
N HIS A 248 -2.87 13.63 15.82
CA HIS A 248 -1.69 14.07 15.04
C HIS A 248 -1.32 15.51 15.32
N SER A 249 -1.75 16.02 16.45
CA SER A 249 -1.57 17.43 16.82
C SER A 249 -0.14 17.76 17.28
N ARG A 250 0.75 16.78 17.38
CA ARG A 250 2.10 17.02 17.87
C ARG A 250 3.14 16.80 16.79
N ILE A 251 3.94 17.80 16.59
CA ILE A 251 5.09 17.84 15.69
C ILE A 251 6.26 17.16 16.40
N CYS A 252 7.07 16.33 15.70
CA CYS A 252 8.32 15.83 16.25
C CYS A 252 9.24 17.02 16.59
N THR A 253 9.84 16.98 17.76
CA THR A 253 10.84 17.97 18.20
C THR A 253 12.26 17.40 18.09
N ALA A 254 13.27 18.25 18.24
CA ALA A 254 14.67 17.81 18.20
C ALA A 254 14.95 16.64 19.13
N ASP A 255 14.40 16.71 20.32
CA ASP A 255 14.66 15.76 21.42
C ASP A 255 13.60 14.66 21.51
N SER A 256 12.56 14.67 20.64
CA SER A 256 11.54 13.64 20.66
C SER A 256 12.06 12.35 20.04
N ASP A 257 11.64 11.23 20.59
CA ASP A 257 11.85 9.90 20.05
C ASP A 257 10.61 9.00 20.24
N ASP A 258 9.58 9.57 20.85
CA ASP A 258 8.30 8.92 21.16
C ASP A 258 7.20 9.23 20.12
N GLY A 259 7.54 9.90 19.04
CA GLY A 259 6.63 10.19 17.94
C GLY A 259 6.33 8.99 17.06
N LEU A 260 5.27 9.11 16.26
CA LEU A 260 4.94 8.18 15.18
C LEU A 260 5.24 8.85 13.85
N VAL A 261 6.10 8.25 13.05
CA VAL A 261 6.40 8.67 11.68
C VAL A 261 5.57 7.84 10.73
N VAL A 262 4.75 8.49 9.91
CA VAL A 262 3.92 7.83 8.89
C VAL A 262 4.60 7.98 7.54
N LEU A 263 4.88 6.84 6.89
CA LEU A 263 5.51 6.78 5.58
C LEU A 263 4.45 6.50 4.51
N ALA A 264 4.60 7.14 3.37
CA ALA A 264 3.78 6.94 2.19
C ALA A 264 4.69 6.56 0.99
N PRO A 265 5.07 5.29 0.87
CA PRO A 265 5.92 4.85 -0.24
C PRO A 265 5.17 4.86 -1.56
N ASP A 266 5.88 5.21 -2.63
CA ASP A 266 5.41 4.97 -3.99
C ASP A 266 5.52 3.47 -4.33
N ALA A 267 4.90 3.03 -5.42
CA ALA A 267 5.04 1.67 -5.92
C ALA A 267 4.79 1.59 -7.43
N SER A 268 5.62 0.84 -8.13
CA SER A 268 5.44 0.51 -9.55
C SER A 268 5.64 -0.98 -9.80
N LEU A 269 4.90 -1.51 -10.76
CA LEU A 269 4.99 -2.90 -11.18
C LEU A 269 4.84 -3.05 -12.68
N ARG A 270 5.27 -4.20 -13.18
CA ARG A 270 5.00 -4.68 -14.55
C ARG A 270 4.32 -6.03 -14.51
N ASN A 271 3.37 -6.26 -15.38
CA ASN A 271 2.89 -7.60 -15.68
C ASN A 271 3.91 -8.30 -16.60
N VAL A 272 4.66 -9.24 -16.05
CA VAL A 272 5.67 -10.04 -16.76
C VAL A 272 5.10 -11.38 -17.23
N GLY A 273 3.85 -11.69 -16.85
CA GLY A 273 3.12 -12.88 -17.24
C GLY A 273 2.62 -12.84 -18.68
N THR A 274 1.91 -13.90 -19.05
CA THR A 274 1.26 -14.07 -20.36
C THR A 274 -0.25 -13.85 -20.30
N ALA A 275 -0.83 -13.76 -19.10
CA ALA A 275 -2.22 -13.41 -18.87
C ALA A 275 -2.36 -11.98 -18.37
N ALA A 276 -3.53 -11.40 -18.61
CA ALA A 276 -3.95 -10.14 -18.04
C ALA A 276 -4.26 -10.29 -16.54
N VAL A 277 -4.08 -9.21 -15.79
CA VAL A 277 -4.46 -9.12 -14.36
C VAL A 277 -5.68 -8.22 -14.24
N ALA A 278 -6.74 -8.70 -13.58
CA ALA A 278 -7.92 -7.92 -13.27
C ALA A 278 -7.58 -6.78 -12.30
N TRP A 279 -8.06 -5.56 -12.61
CA TRP A 279 -7.74 -4.34 -11.87
C TRP A 279 -8.99 -3.50 -11.57
N TYR A 280 -10.11 -4.18 -11.32
CA TYR A 280 -11.41 -3.55 -11.10
C TYR A 280 -11.48 -2.94 -9.70
N ALA A 281 -11.86 -1.69 -9.62
CA ALA A 281 -12.04 -1.00 -8.34
C ALA A 281 -13.11 -1.69 -7.48
N LYS A 282 -13.04 -1.46 -6.16
CA LYS A 282 -14.09 -1.91 -5.22
C LYS A 282 -15.46 -1.44 -5.70
N PHE A 283 -16.47 -2.28 -5.54
CA PHE A 283 -17.87 -2.02 -5.93
C PHE A 283 -18.10 -1.83 -7.44
N SER A 284 -17.13 -2.20 -8.27
CA SER A 284 -17.35 -2.30 -9.72
C SER A 284 -18.37 -3.39 -10.03
N PRO A 285 -19.11 -3.25 -11.14
CA PRO A 285 -19.97 -4.33 -11.62
C PRO A 285 -19.18 -5.64 -11.83
N PRO A 286 -19.85 -6.80 -11.74
CA PRO A 286 -19.21 -8.08 -11.98
C PRO A 286 -18.49 -8.10 -13.34
N ALA A 287 -17.24 -8.52 -13.35
CA ALA A 287 -16.36 -8.45 -14.50
C ALA A 287 -15.46 -9.69 -14.63
N PRO A 288 -15.06 -10.08 -15.85
CA PRO A 288 -14.17 -11.22 -16.06
C PRO A 288 -12.78 -10.94 -15.45
N PRO A 289 -12.02 -12.01 -15.08
CA PRO A 289 -12.38 -13.42 -15.24
C PRO A 289 -13.19 -14.00 -14.08
N TYR A 290 -13.36 -13.25 -12.96
CA TYR A 290 -13.87 -13.78 -11.71
C TYR A 290 -15.34 -13.48 -11.44
N GLY A 291 -15.95 -12.62 -12.23
CA GLY A 291 -17.33 -12.18 -12.05
C GLY A 291 -17.57 -11.32 -10.81
N ASN A 292 -16.55 -10.61 -10.38
CA ASN A 292 -16.57 -9.67 -9.25
C ASN A 292 -15.65 -8.47 -9.48
N ASP A 293 -15.53 -7.60 -8.50
CA ASP A 293 -14.68 -6.41 -8.46
C ASP A 293 -13.22 -6.72 -8.08
N GLN A 294 -12.65 -7.79 -8.64
CA GLN A 294 -11.29 -8.25 -8.34
C GLN A 294 -10.22 -7.24 -8.72
N HIS A 295 -9.30 -7.00 -7.79
CA HIS A 295 -8.10 -6.18 -7.94
C HIS A 295 -6.96 -6.70 -7.05
N PRO A 296 -5.72 -6.35 -7.34
CA PRO A 296 -4.60 -6.65 -6.46
C PRO A 296 -4.61 -5.83 -5.17
N PHE A 297 -3.83 -6.32 -4.18
CA PHE A 297 -3.64 -5.65 -2.90
C PHE A 297 -2.17 -5.32 -2.71
N LEU A 298 -1.86 -4.05 -2.48
CA LEU A 298 -0.50 -3.57 -2.23
C LEU A 298 -0.29 -3.39 -0.73
N VAL A 299 0.85 -3.84 -0.24
CA VAL A 299 1.22 -3.73 1.17
C VAL A 299 2.68 -3.32 1.31
N TRP A 300 3.01 -2.70 2.45
CA TRP A 300 4.36 -2.27 2.79
C TRP A 300 4.77 -2.75 4.17
N ASN A 301 6.07 -3.02 4.30
CA ASN A 301 6.75 -3.23 5.57
C ASN A 301 7.96 -2.33 5.66
N LEU A 302 8.37 -2.00 6.88
CA LEU A 302 9.65 -1.36 7.15
C LEU A 302 10.50 -2.27 8.02
N TYR A 303 11.76 -2.43 7.62
CA TYR A 303 12.73 -3.22 8.35
C TYR A 303 13.93 -2.37 8.73
N ARG A 304 14.56 -2.75 9.85
CA ARG A 304 15.87 -2.30 10.26
C ARG A 304 16.81 -3.51 10.34
N LEU A 305 17.94 -3.39 9.68
CA LEU A 305 19.06 -4.33 9.77
C LEU A 305 20.12 -3.69 10.65
N ASP A 306 20.26 -4.17 11.87
CA ASP A 306 21.22 -3.65 12.84
C ASP A 306 22.66 -4.03 12.45
N ALA A 307 23.65 -3.29 12.97
CA ALA A 307 25.07 -3.50 12.64
C ALA A 307 25.58 -4.92 12.98
N ASP A 308 24.95 -5.61 13.92
CA ASP A 308 25.26 -7.00 14.26
C ASP A 308 24.61 -8.03 13.32
N GLY A 309 23.93 -7.58 12.25
CA GLY A 309 23.21 -8.41 11.30
C GLY A 309 21.83 -8.86 11.76
N SER A 310 21.33 -8.36 12.88
CA SER A 310 19.98 -8.64 13.36
C SER A 310 18.94 -7.94 12.50
N LEU A 311 18.00 -8.71 11.97
CA LEU A 311 16.86 -8.19 11.21
C LEU A 311 15.68 -7.94 12.15
N ARG A 312 15.02 -6.79 11.99
CA ARG A 312 13.79 -6.44 12.72
C ARG A 312 12.78 -5.81 11.78
N GLN A 313 11.57 -6.33 11.76
CA GLN A 313 10.45 -5.59 11.21
C GLN A 313 10.02 -4.54 12.24
N ILE A 314 9.92 -3.27 11.83
CA ILE A 314 9.62 -2.13 12.70
C ILE A 314 8.34 -1.42 12.33
N GLY A 315 7.72 -1.79 11.20
CA GLY A 315 6.43 -1.28 10.74
C GLY A 315 5.79 -2.17 9.70
N ALA A 316 4.46 -2.11 9.63
CA ALA A 316 3.64 -2.75 8.61
C ALA A 316 2.42 -1.88 8.29
N SER A 317 2.04 -1.78 7.02
CA SER A 317 0.80 -1.10 6.61
C SER A 317 -0.40 -2.02 6.64
N ALA A 318 -1.61 -1.47 6.56
CA ALA A 318 -2.78 -2.18 6.05
C ALA A 318 -2.61 -2.51 4.56
N ALA A 319 -3.59 -3.19 3.98
CA ALA A 319 -3.62 -3.44 2.54
C ALA A 319 -4.24 -2.26 1.79
N LYS A 320 -3.58 -1.81 0.72
CA LYS A 320 -4.17 -0.90 -0.25
C LYS A 320 -4.87 -1.69 -1.34
N HIS A 321 -6.12 -1.39 -1.55
CA HIS A 321 -6.89 -1.88 -2.68
C HIS A 321 -6.48 -1.13 -3.95
N ALA A 322 -6.08 -1.83 -4.99
CA ALA A 322 -5.89 -1.25 -6.31
C ALA A 322 -7.24 -0.84 -6.92
N PHE A 323 -7.24 0.11 -7.84
CA PHE A 323 -8.51 0.66 -8.34
C PHE A 323 -8.50 1.07 -9.81
N HIS A 324 -7.36 1.24 -10.44
CA HIS A 324 -7.22 1.63 -11.85
C HIS A 324 -5.77 1.56 -12.27
N THR A 325 -5.47 0.88 -13.36
CA THR A 325 -4.11 0.84 -13.92
C THR A 325 -3.94 1.86 -15.05
N ILE A 326 -2.74 2.39 -15.19
CA ILE A 326 -2.41 3.32 -16.26
C ILE A 326 -1.88 2.64 -17.52
N ASN A 327 -1.59 1.33 -17.46
CA ASN A 327 -1.06 0.56 -18.58
C ASN A 327 0.10 1.28 -19.31
N ALA A 328 1.07 1.75 -18.53
CA ALA A 328 2.25 2.43 -19.05
C ALA A 328 3.11 1.49 -19.91
N VAL A 329 3.94 2.07 -20.77
CA VAL A 329 4.88 1.43 -21.69
C VAL A 329 4.26 0.39 -22.64
N CYS A 330 2.96 0.23 -22.64
CA CYS A 330 2.23 -0.57 -23.61
C CYS A 330 1.14 0.27 -24.27
N ASP A 331 0.58 -0.27 -25.32
CA ASP A 331 -0.45 0.41 -26.08
C ASP A 331 -1.87 -0.01 -25.65
N CYS A 332 -2.13 -0.35 -24.38
CA CYS A 332 -3.43 -0.82 -23.91
C CYS A 332 -4.15 0.23 -23.06
N GLY A 333 -5.42 0.51 -23.36
CA GLY A 333 -6.16 1.66 -22.81
C GLY A 333 -7.28 1.33 -21.84
N ASP A 334 -7.42 0.07 -21.37
CA ASP A 334 -8.41 -0.30 -20.37
C ASP A 334 -7.81 -0.22 -18.97
N GLY A 335 -8.25 0.74 -18.17
CA GLY A 335 -7.77 0.94 -16.81
C GLY A 335 -8.22 -0.11 -15.80
N ASN A 336 -9.12 -1.02 -16.18
CA ASN A 336 -9.57 -2.13 -15.34
C ASN A 336 -8.78 -3.43 -15.57
N VAL A 337 -7.81 -3.40 -16.48
CA VAL A 337 -7.03 -4.58 -16.87
C VAL A 337 -5.56 -4.19 -17.03
N LEU A 338 -4.67 -4.82 -16.27
CA LEU A 338 -3.23 -4.72 -16.50
C LEU A 338 -2.80 -5.81 -17.50
N PHE A 339 -2.51 -5.40 -18.72
CA PHE A 339 -2.15 -6.32 -19.80
C PHE A 339 -0.69 -6.81 -19.68
N PRO A 340 -0.34 -7.97 -20.28
CA PRO A 340 1.03 -8.43 -20.36
C PRO A 340 1.98 -7.36 -20.93
N GLY A 341 3.12 -7.15 -20.25
CA GLY A 341 4.13 -6.15 -20.63
C GLY A 341 3.80 -4.71 -20.21
N CYS A 342 2.59 -4.44 -19.72
CA CYS A 342 2.21 -3.11 -19.23
C CYS A 342 2.69 -2.88 -17.80
N GLU A 343 2.82 -1.61 -17.47
CA GLU A 343 3.23 -1.14 -16.14
C GLU A 343 2.13 -0.29 -15.49
N ASP A 344 2.08 -0.35 -14.16
CA ASP A 344 1.26 0.53 -13.34
C ASP A 344 2.09 1.19 -12.24
N THR A 345 1.64 2.34 -11.74
CA THR A 345 2.30 3.05 -10.64
C THR A 345 1.28 3.79 -9.77
N TYR A 346 1.56 3.80 -8.48
CA TYR A 346 0.83 4.61 -7.50
C TYR A 346 1.80 5.48 -6.72
N GLY A 347 1.53 6.77 -6.67
CA GLY A 347 2.30 7.73 -5.87
C GLY A 347 1.97 7.71 -4.38
N GLY A 348 2.78 8.40 -3.60
CA GLY A 348 2.68 8.42 -2.14
C GLY A 348 1.34 8.94 -1.63
N PHE A 349 0.75 9.96 -2.25
CA PHE A 349 -0.58 10.43 -1.89
C PHE A 349 -1.64 9.34 -2.05
N SER A 350 -1.66 8.68 -3.20
CA SER A 350 -2.61 7.61 -3.48
C SER A 350 -2.44 6.42 -2.51
N ASN A 351 -1.20 6.13 -2.12
CA ASN A 351 -0.86 5.03 -1.23
C ASN A 351 -1.15 5.31 0.25
N ASP A 352 -1.24 6.59 0.61
CA ASP A 352 -1.59 7.03 1.97
C ASP A 352 -3.08 7.43 2.09
N TYR A 353 -3.77 7.61 0.97
CA TYR A 353 -5.14 8.10 0.99
C TYR A 353 -6.11 7.04 1.54
N PRO A 354 -6.89 7.40 2.57
CA PRO A 354 -7.62 6.43 3.38
C PRO A 354 -8.66 5.60 2.67
N SER A 355 -9.29 6.17 1.64
CA SER A 355 -10.38 5.47 0.92
C SER A 355 -9.93 4.20 0.19
N ALA A 356 -8.62 3.95 0.13
CA ALA A 356 -8.06 2.76 -0.50
C ALA A 356 -7.46 1.77 0.51
N LEU A 357 -7.33 2.14 1.80
CA LEU A 357 -6.67 1.33 2.83
C LEU A 357 -7.68 0.57 3.69
N ALA A 358 -7.49 -0.73 3.85
CA ALA A 358 -8.31 -1.58 4.71
C ALA A 358 -7.46 -2.61 5.48
N PRO A 359 -7.98 -3.16 6.58
CA PRO A 359 -7.25 -4.17 7.34
C PRO A 359 -6.88 -5.39 6.51
N ARG A 360 -5.66 -5.91 6.69
CA ARG A 360 -5.22 -7.16 6.03
C ARG A 360 -6.11 -8.35 6.36
N SER A 361 -6.78 -8.34 7.52
CA SER A 361 -7.67 -9.41 7.97
C SER A 361 -8.92 -9.62 7.10
N GLU A 362 -9.30 -8.63 6.27
CA GLU A 362 -10.43 -8.73 5.35
C GLU A 362 -10.10 -9.48 4.04
N ILE A 363 -8.83 -9.85 3.86
CA ILE A 363 -8.34 -10.48 2.65
C ILE A 363 -7.98 -11.93 2.96
N VAL A 364 -8.46 -12.89 2.16
CA VAL A 364 -7.94 -14.25 2.12
C VAL A 364 -6.70 -14.23 1.24
N PRO A 365 -5.46 -14.21 1.83
CA PRO A 365 -4.27 -13.86 1.08
C PRO A 365 -3.88 -14.92 0.04
N TYR A 366 -4.01 -16.20 0.39
CA TYR A 366 -3.78 -17.28 -0.56
C TYR A 366 -4.93 -17.35 -1.58
N GLY A 367 -4.77 -16.67 -2.67
CA GLY A 367 -5.80 -16.49 -3.69
C GLY A 367 -6.28 -15.05 -3.82
N ALA A 368 -5.73 -14.15 -3.02
CA ALA A 368 -5.95 -12.71 -3.12
C ALA A 368 -7.45 -12.35 -3.24
N ARG A 369 -8.29 -12.90 -2.34
CA ARG A 369 -9.74 -12.65 -2.35
C ARG A 369 -10.11 -11.71 -1.23
N TRP A 370 -10.92 -10.72 -1.56
CA TRP A 370 -11.46 -9.78 -0.58
C TRP A 370 -12.80 -10.24 -0.05
N GLY A 371 -12.97 -10.20 1.26
CA GLY A 371 -14.25 -10.38 1.90
C GLY A 371 -15.00 -9.06 1.99
N ARG A 372 -15.74 -8.68 0.94
CA ARG A 372 -16.44 -7.40 0.86
C ARG A 372 -17.48 -7.25 1.95
N CYS A 373 -18.37 -8.23 2.09
CA CYS A 373 -19.43 -8.24 3.10
C CYS A 373 -18.84 -8.26 4.51
N GLY A 374 -19.22 -7.30 5.33
CA GLY A 374 -18.72 -7.11 6.69
C GLY A 374 -17.32 -6.49 6.76
N SER A 375 -16.79 -6.02 5.63
CA SER A 375 -15.54 -5.26 5.56
C SER A 375 -15.71 -3.84 6.09
N LEU A 376 -14.60 -3.09 6.13
CA LEU A 376 -14.60 -1.67 6.45
C LEU A 376 -15.47 -0.84 5.49
N TYR A 377 -15.70 -1.34 4.28
CA TYR A 377 -16.40 -0.63 3.21
C TYR A 377 -17.84 -1.12 2.96
N ASP A 378 -18.26 -2.18 3.61
CA ASP A 378 -19.58 -2.80 3.44
C ASP A 378 -19.92 -3.57 4.73
N LYS A 379 -20.15 -2.82 5.81
CA LYS A 379 -20.33 -3.41 7.16
C LYS A 379 -21.65 -4.14 7.33
N ASP A 380 -22.69 -3.64 6.70
CA ASP A 380 -24.04 -4.23 6.78
C ASP A 380 -24.28 -5.30 5.71
N CYS A 381 -23.36 -5.45 4.74
CA CYS A 381 -23.43 -6.46 3.68
C CYS A 381 -24.54 -6.23 2.64
N ASP A 382 -24.89 -5.00 2.35
CA ASP A 382 -25.86 -4.67 1.30
C ASP A 382 -25.22 -4.60 -0.10
N GLY A 383 -23.88 -4.65 -0.17
CA GLY A 383 -23.11 -4.61 -1.42
C GLY A 383 -22.92 -3.22 -1.96
N GLN A 384 -23.19 -2.20 -1.19
CA GLN A 384 -22.98 -0.80 -1.52
C GLN A 384 -21.96 -0.20 -0.55
N ARG A 385 -21.52 0.98 -0.84
CA ARG A 385 -20.69 1.80 0.04
C ARG A 385 -21.42 3.09 0.31
N ASP A 386 -22.00 3.22 1.49
CA ASP A 386 -22.80 4.38 1.84
C ASP A 386 -22.64 4.78 3.33
N ALA A 387 -23.58 5.59 3.81
CA ALA A 387 -23.51 6.14 5.16
C ALA A 387 -23.77 5.09 6.27
N ASP A 388 -24.45 4.01 5.96
CA ASP A 388 -24.84 2.98 6.94
C ASP A 388 -23.67 2.05 7.28
N ASP A 389 -22.62 2.00 6.45
CA ASP A 389 -21.36 1.34 6.76
C ASP A 389 -20.66 1.94 8.00
N GLY A 390 -21.10 3.11 8.44
CA GLY A 390 -20.49 3.80 9.56
C GLY A 390 -19.04 4.15 9.31
N LEU A 391 -18.64 4.25 8.04
CA LEU A 391 -17.35 4.78 7.63
C LEU A 391 -17.34 6.28 7.89
N LEU A 392 -17.07 6.64 9.13
CA LEU A 392 -16.57 7.98 9.36
C LEU A 392 -15.23 8.10 8.62
N PRO A 393 -14.99 9.20 7.89
CA PRO A 393 -13.69 9.47 7.27
C PRO A 393 -12.52 9.23 8.23
N ASP A 394 -12.72 9.49 9.51
CA ASP A 394 -11.72 9.34 10.57
C ASP A 394 -11.31 7.88 10.85
N ASP A 395 -12.23 6.91 10.77
CA ASP A 395 -11.89 5.49 10.95
C ASP A 395 -10.98 4.96 9.85
N ALA A 396 -11.18 5.43 8.63
CA ALA A 396 -10.31 5.12 7.51
C ALA A 396 -8.92 5.73 7.67
N PHE A 397 -8.77 6.81 8.42
CA PHE A 397 -7.53 7.57 8.60
C PHE A 397 -6.69 7.13 9.79
N HIS A 398 -7.11 6.10 10.51
CA HIS A 398 -6.36 5.66 11.68
C HIS A 398 -4.90 5.32 11.31
N PRO A 399 -3.91 5.79 12.09
CA PRO A 399 -2.49 5.51 11.84
C PRO A 399 -2.17 4.03 11.73
N ALA A 400 -2.93 3.18 12.42
CA ALA A 400 -2.79 1.73 12.36
C ALA A 400 -3.01 1.13 10.97
N LYS A 401 -3.61 1.86 10.02
CA LYS A 401 -3.79 1.40 8.63
C LYS A 401 -2.62 1.80 7.72
N ARG A 402 -1.84 2.77 8.14
CA ARG A 402 -0.70 3.30 7.38
C ARG A 402 0.59 2.63 7.80
N LEU A 403 1.64 2.83 7.04
CA LEU A 403 2.98 2.43 7.46
C LEU A 403 3.48 3.40 8.55
N GLY A 404 3.05 3.17 9.78
CA GLY A 404 3.46 3.93 10.95
C GLY A 404 4.64 3.28 11.66
N VAL A 405 5.64 4.08 12.02
CA VAL A 405 6.87 3.60 12.67
C VAL A 405 7.20 4.48 13.86
N PRO A 406 7.47 3.92 15.05
CA PRO A 406 7.95 4.69 16.17
C PRO A 406 9.22 5.47 15.82
N GLU A 407 9.25 6.74 16.14
CA GLU A 407 10.35 7.64 15.77
C GLU A 407 11.72 7.14 16.22
N ARG A 408 11.78 6.55 17.43
CA ARG A 408 13.01 5.99 18.01
C ARG A 408 13.65 4.91 17.11
N GLU A 409 12.87 4.20 16.31
CA GLU A 409 13.35 3.13 15.42
C GLU A 409 14.04 3.68 14.16
N LEU A 410 13.83 4.96 13.84
CA LEU A 410 14.39 5.64 12.68
C LEU A 410 15.62 6.50 13.01
N LEU A 411 15.96 6.66 14.28
CA LEU A 411 17.06 7.53 14.71
C LEU A 411 18.42 6.83 14.55
N PRO A 412 19.32 7.27 13.63
CA PRO A 412 20.64 6.68 13.47
C PRO A 412 21.50 6.75 14.74
N SER A 413 21.26 7.75 15.59
CA SER A 413 21.97 7.89 16.88
C SER A 413 21.63 6.79 17.88
N ARG A 414 20.43 6.20 17.78
CA ARG A 414 20.01 5.06 18.60
C ARG A 414 20.40 3.71 18.02
N HIS A 415 20.62 3.68 16.70
CA HIS A 415 20.95 2.48 15.95
C HIS A 415 22.19 2.72 15.07
N PRO A 416 23.37 2.93 15.69
CA PRO A 416 24.59 3.24 14.93
C PRO A 416 24.97 2.07 14.02
N GLY A 417 25.20 2.39 12.74
CA GLY A 417 25.53 1.40 11.71
C GLY A 417 24.35 0.56 11.21
N ALA A 418 23.12 0.83 11.65
CA ALA A 418 21.94 0.18 11.11
C ALA A 418 21.61 0.68 9.71
N ARG A 419 20.93 -0.17 8.95
CA ARG A 419 20.38 0.12 7.62
C ARG A 419 18.88 -0.09 7.66
N TRP A 420 18.13 0.70 6.90
CA TRP A 420 16.68 0.63 6.84
C TRP A 420 16.21 0.26 5.45
N PHE A 421 15.14 -0.54 5.36
CA PHE A 421 14.62 -1.04 4.11
C PHE A 421 13.10 -0.96 4.10
N VAL A 422 12.54 -0.38 3.03
CA VAL A 422 11.11 -0.47 2.71
C VAL A 422 10.92 -1.64 1.77
N GLU A 423 10.11 -2.58 2.19
CA GLU A 423 9.64 -3.71 1.38
C GLU A 423 8.21 -3.43 0.94
N TYR A 424 7.89 -3.72 -0.30
CA TYR A 424 6.54 -3.58 -0.85
C TYR A 424 6.29 -4.65 -1.89
N TRP A 425 5.04 -5.14 -1.95
CA TRP A 425 4.65 -6.13 -2.93
C TRP A 425 3.16 -6.11 -3.19
N TYR A 426 2.77 -6.70 -4.33
CA TYR A 426 1.39 -6.95 -4.64
C TYR A 426 1.00 -8.40 -4.35
N LEU A 427 -0.15 -8.55 -3.71
CA LEU A 427 -0.86 -9.80 -3.63
C LEU A 427 -1.82 -9.86 -4.83
N VAL A 428 -1.58 -10.78 -5.76
CA VAL A 428 -2.29 -10.90 -7.03
C VAL A 428 -2.94 -12.27 -7.12
N ARG A 429 -4.20 -12.32 -7.55
CA ARG A 429 -4.93 -13.58 -7.75
C ARG A 429 -4.38 -14.33 -8.95
N ASP A 430 -4.21 -15.67 -8.78
CA ASP A 430 -3.67 -16.57 -9.79
C ASP A 430 -2.26 -16.18 -10.30
N ASP A 431 -1.47 -15.53 -9.46
CA ASP A 431 -0.08 -15.21 -9.75
C ASP A 431 0.79 -16.47 -9.76
N ALA A 432 1.58 -16.62 -10.81
CA ALA A 432 2.39 -17.81 -11.04
C ALA A 432 3.61 -17.90 -10.10
N ASP A 433 4.20 -16.75 -9.75
CA ASP A 433 5.36 -16.67 -8.84
C ASP A 433 5.27 -15.50 -7.87
N PRO A 434 4.48 -15.58 -6.81
CA PRO A 434 4.33 -14.48 -5.86
C PRO A 434 5.62 -14.13 -5.09
N TRP A 435 6.71 -14.90 -5.24
CA TRP A 435 8.00 -14.56 -4.63
C TRP A 435 8.79 -13.53 -5.44
N ASN A 436 8.43 -13.27 -6.69
CA ASN A 436 9.03 -12.20 -7.51
C ASN A 436 8.26 -10.87 -7.42
N ASN A 437 7.09 -10.86 -6.73
CA ASN A 437 6.23 -9.68 -6.55
C ASN A 437 6.79 -8.64 -5.58
N PHE A 438 8.03 -8.79 -5.13
CA PHE A 438 8.63 -7.94 -4.12
C PHE A 438 9.54 -6.87 -4.72
N GLY A 439 9.41 -5.67 -4.17
CA GLY A 439 10.40 -4.60 -4.27
C GLY A 439 10.95 -4.27 -2.90
N LEU A 440 12.25 -4.10 -2.81
CA LEU A 440 12.95 -3.72 -1.61
C LEU A 440 13.84 -2.51 -1.92
N MET A 441 13.69 -1.44 -1.17
CA MET A 441 14.53 -0.26 -1.27
C MET A 441 15.24 0.02 0.05
N GLU A 442 16.55 0.21 -0.01
CA GLU A 442 17.29 0.76 1.11
C GLU A 442 16.98 2.25 1.24
N ILE A 443 16.76 2.71 2.46
CA ILE A 443 16.47 4.12 2.75
C ILE A 443 17.39 4.64 3.86
N THR A 444 17.72 5.93 3.78
CA THR A 444 18.45 6.62 4.84
C THR A 444 17.54 7.65 5.49
N PRO A 445 17.07 7.41 6.73
CA PRO A 445 16.19 8.34 7.42
C PRO A 445 16.96 9.59 7.88
N GLN A 446 16.38 10.75 7.65
CA GLN A 446 16.90 12.04 8.04
C GLN A 446 15.84 12.85 8.78
N LYS A 447 16.14 13.28 9.99
CA LYS A 447 15.29 14.20 10.75
C LYS A 447 15.66 15.63 10.40
N LEU A 448 14.77 16.31 9.67
CA LEU A 448 14.98 17.67 9.19
C LEU A 448 14.35 18.69 10.16
N ARG A 449 15.11 19.71 10.55
CA ARG A 449 14.60 20.79 11.35
C ARG A 449 13.46 21.52 10.61
N GLY A 450 12.30 21.61 11.26
CA GLY A 450 11.16 22.37 10.76
C GLY A 450 11.32 23.88 10.95
N GLN A 451 10.60 24.64 10.15
CA GLN A 451 10.38 26.08 10.36
C GLN A 451 8.88 26.27 10.53
N GLY A 452 8.44 26.44 11.72
CA GLY A 452 7.04 26.66 12.02
C GLY A 452 6.89 27.67 13.14
N SER A 453 5.69 27.79 13.65
CA SER A 453 5.43 28.46 14.93
C SER A 453 6.21 27.82 16.09
N ASP A 454 6.66 26.58 15.91
CA ASP A 454 7.60 25.88 16.78
C ASP A 454 8.95 25.69 16.06
N PRO A 455 9.98 26.49 16.40
CA PRO A 455 11.31 26.38 15.79
C PRO A 455 12.02 25.05 16.12
N ASN A 456 11.46 24.26 17.05
CA ASN A 456 11.97 22.93 17.40
C ASN A 456 11.25 21.80 16.64
N ALA A 457 10.29 22.13 15.79
CA ALA A 457 9.61 21.12 14.98
C ALA A 457 10.54 20.48 13.95
N TYR A 458 10.38 19.20 13.71
CA TYR A 458 11.14 18.41 12.75
C TYR A 458 10.22 17.63 11.84
N ALA A 459 10.65 17.44 10.59
CA ALA A 459 10.07 16.52 9.64
C ALA A 459 11.04 15.38 9.37
N TRP A 460 10.54 14.29 8.78
CA TRP A 460 11.35 13.19 8.31
C TRP A 460 11.45 13.23 6.78
N ARG A 461 12.63 12.96 6.28
CA ARG A 461 12.93 12.72 4.88
C ARG A 461 13.69 11.40 4.77
N PHE A 462 13.52 10.72 3.65
CA PHE A 462 14.21 9.48 3.38
C PHE A 462 14.95 9.62 2.05
N ASP A 463 16.29 9.51 2.08
CA ASP A 463 17.05 9.35 0.87
C ASP A 463 16.98 7.88 0.44
N VAL A 464 16.70 7.64 -0.83
CA VAL A 464 16.49 6.30 -1.37
C VAL A 464 17.76 5.76 -1.99
N GLY A 465 18.14 4.56 -1.57
CA GLY A 465 19.33 3.85 -2.03
C GLY A 465 19.04 2.83 -3.13
N GLY A 466 19.73 1.71 -3.05
CA GLY A 466 19.61 0.61 -4.01
C GLY A 466 18.23 -0.05 -3.98
N PHE A 467 17.75 -0.43 -5.16
CA PHE A 467 16.56 -1.26 -5.32
C PHE A 467 16.95 -2.72 -5.54
N HIS A 468 16.20 -3.63 -4.93
CA HIS A 468 16.31 -5.07 -5.10
C HIS A 468 14.93 -5.65 -5.44
N ASN A 469 14.88 -6.51 -6.43
CA ASN A 469 13.66 -7.24 -6.76
C ASN A 469 13.62 -8.54 -5.94
N ALA A 470 13.42 -8.38 -4.65
CA ALA A 470 13.40 -9.46 -3.66
C ALA A 470 12.69 -8.99 -2.39
N GLY A 471 12.14 -9.92 -1.61
CA GLY A 471 11.69 -9.63 -0.25
C GLY A 471 12.85 -9.44 0.72
N MET A 472 12.62 -8.75 1.83
CA MET A 472 13.67 -8.46 2.80
C MET A 472 14.32 -9.71 3.38
N LEU A 473 13.53 -10.74 3.70
CA LEU A 473 14.08 -11.97 4.23
C LEU A 473 14.90 -12.74 3.17
N GLN A 474 14.54 -12.65 1.90
CA GLN A 474 15.33 -13.19 0.80
C GLN A 474 16.68 -12.45 0.70
N HIS A 475 16.64 -11.12 0.69
CA HIS A 475 17.82 -10.27 0.64
C HIS A 475 18.75 -10.50 1.85
N TRP A 476 18.18 -10.61 3.06
CA TRP A 476 18.95 -10.94 4.25
C TRP A 476 19.60 -12.33 4.16
N ALA A 477 18.87 -13.30 3.64
CA ALA A 477 19.39 -14.66 3.47
C ALA A 477 20.56 -14.76 2.48
N ASP A 478 20.63 -13.86 1.52
CA ASP A 478 21.72 -13.81 0.55
C ASP A 478 23.03 -13.19 1.15
N GLN A 479 22.92 -12.53 2.31
CA GLN A 479 24.05 -11.91 3.02
C GLN A 479 24.50 -12.80 4.19
N VAL A 480 25.07 -13.97 3.88
CA VAL A 480 25.55 -14.91 4.92
C VAL A 480 26.89 -14.43 5.50
N PRO A 481 27.00 -14.19 6.82
CA PRO A 481 28.26 -13.87 7.45
C PRO A 481 29.28 -15.03 7.33
N ASP A 482 30.55 -14.68 7.21
CA ASP A 482 31.63 -15.67 7.18
C ASP A 482 31.57 -16.61 8.40
N GLY A 483 31.69 -17.89 8.16
CA GLY A 483 31.65 -18.93 9.20
C GLY A 483 30.27 -19.20 9.80
N ALA A 484 29.21 -18.60 9.32
CA ALA A 484 27.84 -18.91 9.73
C ALA A 484 27.29 -20.15 8.99
N TRP A 485 26.48 -20.94 9.68
CA TRP A 485 25.62 -21.93 9.02
C TRP A 485 24.28 -21.31 8.71
N GLN A 486 23.73 -21.63 7.53
CA GLN A 486 22.41 -21.14 7.14
C GLN A 486 21.60 -22.23 6.48
N ARG A 487 20.29 -22.22 6.78
CA ARG A 487 19.27 -23.00 6.08
C ARG A 487 18.15 -22.09 5.65
N ARG A 488 17.76 -22.17 4.38
CA ARG A 488 16.59 -21.50 3.82
C ARG A 488 15.59 -22.56 3.40
N ALA A 489 14.33 -22.44 3.81
CA ALA A 489 13.30 -23.39 3.46
C ALA A 489 11.93 -22.71 3.33
N GLN A 490 11.21 -23.06 2.27
CA GLN A 490 9.83 -22.59 2.06
C GLN A 490 8.85 -23.63 2.62
N VAL A 491 7.76 -23.12 3.17
CA VAL A 491 6.57 -23.88 3.50
C VAL A 491 5.56 -23.63 2.39
N GLN A 492 5.07 -24.70 1.78
CA GLN A 492 4.01 -24.65 0.78
C GLN A 492 2.88 -25.56 1.23
N THR A 493 1.69 -25.02 1.40
CA THR A 493 0.50 -25.75 1.85
C THR A 493 -0.71 -25.35 1.01
N PRO A 494 -1.83 -26.07 1.08
CA PRO A 494 -3.07 -25.64 0.47
C PRO A 494 -3.65 -24.35 1.06
N GLN A 495 -3.16 -23.91 2.22
CA GLN A 495 -3.60 -22.71 2.91
C GLN A 495 -2.66 -21.50 2.70
N GLY A 496 -1.50 -21.72 2.04
CA GLY A 496 -0.56 -20.64 1.77
C GLY A 496 0.90 -21.01 1.94
N ARG A 497 1.74 -19.99 1.97
CA ARG A 497 3.20 -20.07 1.88
C ARG A 497 3.88 -19.25 2.97
N ALA A 498 5.02 -19.77 3.43
CA ALA A 498 5.91 -19.06 4.35
C ALA A 498 7.39 -19.36 4.00
N LEU A 499 8.29 -18.50 4.44
CA LEU A 499 9.74 -18.66 4.28
C LEU A 499 10.38 -18.66 5.67
N LEU A 500 11.11 -19.72 5.99
CA LEU A 500 11.97 -19.79 7.17
C LEU A 500 13.44 -19.69 6.74
N VAL A 501 14.16 -18.75 7.32
CA VAL A 501 15.61 -18.68 7.23
C VAL A 501 16.20 -18.86 8.61
N THR A 502 17.01 -19.89 8.77
CA THR A 502 17.74 -20.17 10.01
C THR A 502 19.19 -19.83 9.81
N ARG A 503 19.74 -19.03 10.71
CA ARG A 503 21.17 -18.71 10.76
C ARG A 503 21.75 -19.09 12.11
N VAL A 504 22.91 -19.70 12.09
CA VAL A 504 23.62 -20.07 13.31
C VAL A 504 25.06 -19.56 13.23
N THR A 505 25.51 -18.90 14.29
CA THR A 505 26.87 -18.35 14.38
C THR A 505 27.57 -18.90 15.62
N ALA A 506 28.85 -19.29 15.47
CA ALA A 506 29.68 -19.64 16.60
C ALA A 506 30.01 -18.37 17.42
N ARG A 507 29.97 -18.51 18.72
CA ARG A 507 30.30 -17.46 19.68
C ARG A 507 31.70 -17.66 20.25
N ALA A 508 32.30 -16.61 20.73
CA ALA A 508 33.64 -16.67 21.37
C ALA A 508 33.69 -17.54 22.62
N ASP A 509 32.54 -17.78 23.28
CA ASP A 509 32.41 -18.63 24.46
C ASP A 509 32.22 -20.12 24.10
N GLY A 510 32.41 -20.52 22.83
CA GLY A 510 32.27 -21.89 22.35
C GLY A 510 30.84 -22.35 22.13
N ARG A 511 29.87 -21.49 22.35
CA ARG A 511 28.45 -21.76 22.12
C ARG A 511 28.00 -21.27 20.74
N TYR A 512 26.73 -21.50 20.40
CA TYR A 512 26.14 -21.20 19.11
C TYR A 512 24.88 -20.33 19.30
N ALA A 513 24.82 -19.22 18.59
CA ALA A 513 23.64 -18.37 18.53
C ALA A 513 22.76 -18.82 17.35
N TYR A 514 21.55 -19.24 17.65
CA TYR A 514 20.53 -19.67 16.69
C TYR A 514 19.53 -18.53 16.47
N VAL A 515 19.29 -18.19 15.21
CA VAL A 515 18.33 -17.18 14.79
C VAL A 515 17.45 -17.76 13.73
N TYR A 516 16.15 -17.64 13.90
CA TYR A 516 15.10 -18.09 13.01
C TYR A 516 14.27 -16.88 12.61
N GLU A 517 14.34 -16.48 11.33
CA GLU A 517 13.50 -15.45 10.75
C GLU A 517 12.41 -16.15 9.94
N LEU A 518 11.15 -15.94 10.32
CA LEU A 518 9.99 -16.57 9.69
C LEU A 518 9.09 -15.49 9.10
N PHE A 519 9.05 -15.44 7.77
CA PHE A 519 8.14 -14.58 7.02
C PHE A 519 6.91 -15.38 6.57
N ASN A 520 5.74 -14.93 6.95
CA ASN A 520 4.48 -15.49 6.49
C ASN A 520 4.02 -14.74 5.23
N LEU A 521 4.21 -15.29 4.04
CA LEU A 521 3.78 -14.63 2.80
C LEU A 521 2.25 -14.53 2.76
N ASP A 522 1.55 -15.67 2.80
CA ASP A 522 0.11 -15.75 2.63
C ASP A 522 -0.52 -16.98 3.33
N LEU A 523 0.19 -17.60 4.27
CA LEU A 523 -0.28 -18.78 5.00
C LEU A 523 -1.26 -18.38 6.11
N MET A 524 -2.56 -18.56 5.85
CA MET A 524 -3.62 -18.22 6.78
C MET A 524 -4.70 -19.31 6.79
N LEU A 525 -5.23 -19.61 7.97
CA LEU A 525 -6.44 -20.41 8.08
C LEU A 525 -7.65 -19.47 8.00
N ALA A 526 -8.15 -19.28 6.80
CA ALA A 526 -9.31 -18.44 6.56
C ALA A 526 -10.60 -19.26 6.66
N ARG A 527 -11.59 -18.75 7.40
CA ARG A 527 -12.96 -19.22 7.38
C ARG A 527 -13.84 -18.15 6.78
N THR A 528 -14.55 -18.51 5.72
CA THR A 528 -15.38 -17.57 4.96
C THR A 528 -16.82 -18.05 4.90
N ARG A 529 -17.76 -17.13 4.72
CA ARG A 529 -19.17 -17.40 4.47
C ARG A 529 -19.64 -16.64 3.23
N GLY A 530 -20.57 -17.24 2.47
CA GLY A 530 -21.08 -16.66 1.24
C GLY A 530 -20.16 -16.94 0.06
N ALA A 531 -20.40 -16.24 -1.02
CA ALA A 531 -19.63 -16.31 -2.26
C ALA A 531 -19.33 -14.90 -2.77
N GLU A 532 -18.27 -14.77 -3.57
CA GLU A 532 -17.98 -13.49 -4.23
C GLU A 532 -19.15 -13.03 -5.10
N PRO A 533 -19.44 -11.72 -5.17
CA PRO A 533 -18.69 -10.62 -4.58
C PRO A 533 -18.91 -10.43 -3.06
N ASP A 534 -19.99 -10.98 -2.49
CA ASP A 534 -20.39 -10.75 -1.10
C ASP A 534 -19.78 -11.76 -0.12
N LEU A 535 -18.58 -12.24 -0.45
CA LEU A 535 -17.80 -13.07 0.46
C LEU A 535 -17.56 -12.33 1.77
N ARG A 536 -17.77 -13.01 2.89
CA ARG A 536 -17.43 -12.52 4.24
C ARG A 536 -16.29 -13.35 4.82
N VAL A 537 -15.25 -12.69 5.29
CA VAL A 537 -14.19 -13.32 6.10
C VAL A 537 -14.63 -13.30 7.56
N GLU A 538 -14.94 -14.48 8.11
CA GLU A 538 -15.34 -14.62 9.52
C GLU A 538 -14.13 -14.81 10.44
N GLU A 539 -13.07 -15.45 9.92
CA GLU A 539 -11.84 -15.68 10.64
C GLU A 539 -10.68 -15.76 9.63
N ASN A 540 -9.57 -15.17 9.97
CA ASN A 540 -8.34 -15.22 9.18
C ASN A 540 -7.17 -15.38 10.16
N ARG A 541 -6.79 -16.64 10.43
CA ARG A 541 -5.88 -16.99 11.51
C ARG A 541 -4.49 -17.26 10.97
N GLY A 542 -3.49 -16.47 11.41
CA GLY A 542 -2.08 -16.65 11.11
C GLY A 542 -1.41 -17.77 11.90
N ILE A 543 -0.08 -17.86 11.80
CA ILE A 543 0.72 -18.81 12.57
C ILE A 543 0.72 -18.37 14.04
N GLU A 544 0.46 -19.31 14.95
CA GLU A 544 0.32 -19.09 16.39
C GLU A 544 1.37 -19.83 17.23
N ARG A 545 2.10 -20.76 16.60
CA ARG A 545 3.12 -21.60 17.26
C ARG A 545 4.32 -21.74 16.36
N PHE A 546 5.50 -21.66 16.98
CA PHE A 546 6.77 -22.00 16.37
C PHE A 546 7.57 -22.86 17.35
N ALA A 547 8.12 -23.97 16.91
CA ALA A 547 8.95 -24.79 17.77
C ALA A 547 10.11 -25.41 17.01
N VAL A 548 11.24 -25.52 17.68
CA VAL A 548 12.47 -26.11 17.16
C VAL A 548 12.90 -27.26 18.06
N PHE A 549 13.30 -28.37 17.48
CA PHE A 549 13.85 -29.49 18.23
C PHE A 549 15.22 -29.11 18.83
N ALA A 550 15.46 -29.55 20.06
CA ALA A 550 16.75 -29.45 20.74
C ALA A 550 16.93 -30.72 21.58
N ASP A 551 18.16 -31.26 21.61
CA ASP A 551 18.41 -32.46 22.40
C ASP A 551 18.14 -32.22 23.88
N ALA A 552 17.72 -33.27 24.59
CA ALA A 552 17.41 -33.21 26.00
C ALA A 552 18.59 -32.69 26.86
N GLN A 553 19.82 -32.94 26.40
CA GLN A 553 21.05 -32.51 27.08
C GLN A 553 21.57 -31.16 26.56
N ALA A 554 20.97 -30.55 25.55
CA ALA A 554 21.36 -29.25 25.04
C ALA A 554 21.05 -28.18 26.11
N GLN A 555 22.06 -27.43 26.50
CA GLN A 555 21.85 -26.23 27.28
C GLN A 555 21.33 -25.13 26.37
N VAL A 556 20.18 -24.58 26.68
CA VAL A 556 19.54 -23.52 25.90
C VAL A 556 19.24 -22.36 26.83
N ASP A 557 19.75 -21.19 26.49
CA ASP A 557 19.52 -19.94 27.20
C ASP A 557 19.33 -18.74 26.24
N ALA A 558 19.17 -17.54 26.77
CA ALA A 558 18.98 -16.32 26.02
C ALA A 558 17.85 -16.45 24.97
N ILE A 559 16.75 -17.09 25.35
CA ILE A 559 15.59 -17.27 24.46
C ILE A 559 14.98 -15.91 24.21
N GLY A 560 14.92 -15.53 22.93
CA GLY A 560 14.45 -14.23 22.44
C GLY A 560 13.32 -14.32 21.44
N PHE A 561 12.62 -13.21 21.27
CA PHE A 561 11.54 -13.01 20.30
C PHE A 561 11.53 -11.56 19.82
N SER A 562 11.16 -11.35 18.54
CA SER A 562 10.80 -10.05 17.98
C SER A 562 9.63 -10.23 17.01
N GLY A 563 8.58 -9.44 17.15
CA GLY A 563 7.40 -9.48 16.31
C GLY A 563 7.48 -8.51 15.12
N ALA A 564 6.34 -8.32 14.44
CA ALA A 564 6.22 -7.52 13.22
C ALA A 564 6.16 -6.00 13.46
N SER A 565 6.34 -5.55 14.67
CA SER A 565 6.48 -4.14 15.03
C SER A 565 7.43 -3.99 16.22
N ALA A 566 8.01 -2.80 16.37
CA ALA A 566 8.94 -2.51 17.45
C ALA A 566 8.34 -2.74 18.85
N ASP A 567 7.04 -2.54 19.00
CA ASP A 567 6.31 -2.68 20.27
C ASP A 567 5.52 -3.99 20.38
N ALA A 568 5.77 -4.97 19.48
CA ALA A 568 5.06 -6.24 19.52
C ALA A 568 5.35 -7.01 20.82
N ALA A 569 4.28 -7.39 21.52
CA ALA A 569 4.40 -8.19 22.74
C ALA A 569 5.02 -9.56 22.42
N ALA A 570 6.01 -9.98 23.20
CA ALA A 570 6.72 -11.23 23.00
C ALA A 570 5.82 -12.45 23.19
N TRP A 571 5.96 -13.44 22.31
CA TRP A 571 5.35 -14.75 22.52
C TRP A 571 6.03 -15.45 23.70
N PRO A 572 5.26 -16.01 24.63
CA PRO A 572 5.82 -16.86 25.69
C PRO A 572 6.62 -18.00 25.10
N ALA A 573 7.82 -18.19 25.65
CA ALA A 573 8.71 -19.28 25.27
C ALA A 573 8.78 -20.34 26.36
N THR A 574 8.82 -21.60 25.96
CA THR A 574 8.99 -22.74 26.85
C THR A 574 10.09 -23.67 26.33
N ARG A 575 10.80 -24.29 27.27
CA ARG A 575 11.75 -25.36 26.96
C ARG A 575 11.28 -26.63 27.63
N ASP A 576 10.99 -27.67 26.85
CA ASP A 576 10.80 -29.04 27.33
C ASP A 576 12.04 -29.89 27.02
N THR A 577 11.99 -31.18 27.24
CA THR A 577 13.13 -32.10 27.04
C THR A 577 13.59 -32.18 25.60
N LEU A 578 12.75 -31.85 24.62
CA LEU A 578 13.02 -32.06 23.20
C LEU A 578 12.86 -30.82 22.32
N ARG A 579 12.32 -29.72 22.86
CA ARG A 579 11.93 -28.55 22.05
C ARG A 579 12.11 -27.24 22.80
N VAL A 580 12.44 -26.21 22.02
CA VAL A 580 12.20 -24.80 22.37
C VAL A 580 10.98 -24.37 21.58
N SER A 581 9.97 -23.87 22.26
CA SER A 581 8.67 -23.54 21.68
C SER A 581 8.26 -22.12 22.06
N TRP A 582 7.76 -21.37 21.07
CA TRP A 582 7.08 -20.10 21.27
C TRP A 582 5.62 -20.29 20.89
N ASN A 583 4.74 -19.93 21.80
CA ASN A 583 3.31 -20.03 21.60
C ASN A 583 2.68 -18.66 21.80
N ARG A 584 1.82 -18.27 20.88
CA ARG A 584 1.03 -17.07 21.03
C ARG A 584 0.21 -17.13 22.33
N GLY A 585 0.27 -16.11 23.14
CA GLY A 585 -0.68 -15.91 24.23
C GLY A 585 -1.97 -15.23 23.74
N VAL A 586 -2.92 -15.06 24.61
CA VAL A 586 -4.25 -14.52 24.28
C VAL A 586 -4.17 -13.08 23.74
N THR A 587 -3.24 -12.28 24.23
CA THR A 587 -3.12 -10.85 23.92
C THR A 587 -2.06 -10.56 22.85
N GLN A 588 -1.25 -11.54 22.45
CA GLN A 588 -0.24 -11.33 21.43
C GLN A 588 -0.82 -11.48 20.02
N PRO A 589 -0.31 -10.73 19.02
CA PRO A 589 -0.67 -10.96 17.63
C PRO A 589 -0.17 -12.33 17.15
N ALA A 590 -0.89 -12.94 16.22
CA ALA A 590 -0.37 -14.05 15.43
C ALA A 590 0.71 -13.54 14.46
N LEU A 591 1.48 -14.44 13.89
CA LEU A 591 2.28 -14.14 12.71
C LEU A 591 1.33 -14.15 11.50
N ASP A 592 0.74 -13.00 11.24
CA ASP A 592 -0.21 -12.80 10.16
C ASP A 592 0.50 -12.69 8.80
N TRP A 593 -0.25 -12.83 7.72
CA TRP A 593 0.31 -12.75 6.38
C TRP A 593 1.02 -11.42 6.12
N GLY A 594 2.08 -11.50 5.35
CA GLY A 594 2.91 -10.35 5.02
C GLY A 594 3.74 -9.82 6.19
N THR A 595 3.98 -10.62 7.24
CA THR A 595 4.80 -10.19 8.39
C THR A 595 5.92 -11.16 8.70
N THR A 596 6.95 -10.67 9.42
CA THR A 596 8.14 -11.44 9.82
C THR A 596 8.26 -11.46 11.33
N PHE A 597 8.49 -12.66 11.89
CA PHE A 597 8.85 -12.84 13.29
C PHE A 597 10.25 -13.45 13.41
N ARG A 598 10.96 -13.01 14.41
CA ARG A 598 12.28 -13.52 14.80
C ARG A 598 12.18 -14.31 16.09
N PHE A 599 12.77 -15.51 16.08
CA PHE A 599 12.96 -16.37 17.26
C PHE A 599 14.46 -16.64 17.42
N ALA A 600 14.96 -16.65 18.64
CA ALA A 600 16.38 -16.83 18.86
C ALA A 600 16.66 -17.53 20.20
N PHE A 601 17.79 -18.20 20.27
CA PHE A 601 18.37 -18.71 21.53
C PHE A 601 19.87 -18.99 21.34
N VAL A 602 20.52 -19.26 22.45
CA VAL A 602 21.92 -19.71 22.48
C VAL A 602 21.97 -21.16 22.99
N SER A 603 22.78 -22.01 22.34
CA SER A 603 22.99 -23.39 22.79
C SER A 603 24.47 -23.78 22.81
N ASP A 604 24.82 -24.74 23.65
CA ASP A 604 26.14 -25.39 23.70
C ASP A 604 26.34 -26.42 22.55
N GLN A 605 25.30 -26.79 21.83
CA GLN A 605 25.34 -27.78 20.76
C GLN A 605 25.47 -27.11 19.40
N ALA A 606 26.32 -27.69 18.53
CA ALA A 606 26.50 -27.27 17.16
C ALA A 606 25.23 -27.54 16.29
N PRO A 607 25.03 -26.74 15.22
CA PRO A 607 23.86 -26.91 14.36
C PRO A 607 23.90 -28.21 13.57
N ARG A 608 22.72 -28.84 13.43
CA ARG A 608 22.47 -30.00 12.58
C ARG A 608 21.18 -29.78 11.82
N ASP A 609 21.08 -30.44 10.66
CA ASP A 609 19.83 -30.48 9.90
C ASP A 609 18.70 -31.04 10.76
N SER A 610 17.56 -30.39 10.74
CA SER A 610 16.40 -30.71 11.55
C SER A 610 15.11 -30.20 10.88
N THR A 611 14.01 -30.24 11.62
CA THR A 611 12.74 -29.61 11.26
C THR A 611 12.26 -28.71 12.36
N ALA A 612 11.63 -27.59 11.99
CA ALA A 612 10.81 -26.78 12.87
C ALA A 612 9.33 -27.13 12.65
N LEU A 613 8.53 -26.83 13.67
CA LEU A 613 7.08 -26.96 13.64
C LEU A 613 6.45 -25.59 13.61
N LEU A 614 5.53 -25.39 12.68
CA LEU A 614 4.63 -24.24 12.63
C LEU A 614 3.22 -24.73 13.01
N GLY A 615 2.44 -23.92 13.69
CA GLY A 615 1.08 -24.31 14.03
C GLY A 615 0.09 -23.15 14.04
N SER A 616 -1.15 -23.42 13.64
CA SER A 616 -2.29 -22.52 13.73
C SER A 616 -3.53 -23.32 14.02
N GLY A 617 -4.28 -22.97 15.07
CA GLY A 617 -5.40 -23.78 15.51
C GLY A 617 -5.00 -25.26 15.72
N SER A 618 -5.65 -26.18 15.02
CA SER A 618 -5.33 -27.62 15.00
C SER A 618 -4.28 -28.01 13.96
N GLU A 619 -3.98 -27.14 13.01
CA GLU A 619 -3.06 -27.42 11.92
C GLU A 619 -1.60 -27.33 12.39
N LEU A 620 -0.77 -28.25 11.87
CA LEU A 620 0.67 -28.32 12.11
C LEU A 620 1.40 -28.56 10.79
N TRP A 621 2.43 -27.78 10.56
CA TRP A 621 3.30 -27.90 9.41
C TRP A 621 4.74 -28.08 9.86
N THR A 622 5.52 -28.76 9.05
CA THR A 622 6.95 -28.95 9.27
C THR A 622 7.75 -28.22 8.21
N VAL A 623 8.87 -27.65 8.61
CA VAL A 623 9.81 -26.97 7.71
C VAL A 623 11.24 -27.33 8.06
N ALA A 624 12.07 -27.55 7.03
CA ALA A 624 13.48 -27.84 7.22
C ALA A 624 14.22 -26.67 7.89
N THR A 625 15.09 -26.98 8.84
CA THR A 625 15.84 -25.97 9.61
C THR A 625 17.18 -26.52 10.11
N LEU A 626 17.94 -25.70 10.84
CA LEU A 626 19.06 -26.11 11.65
C LEU A 626 18.65 -26.08 13.14
N ALA A 627 19.10 -27.07 13.91
CA ALA A 627 18.79 -27.16 15.34
C ALA A 627 19.96 -27.76 16.14
N PRO A 628 20.04 -27.52 17.48
CA PRO A 628 21.05 -28.09 18.34
C PRO A 628 20.72 -29.56 18.65
N ARG A 629 21.33 -30.49 17.89
CA ARG A 629 21.14 -31.95 18.03
C ARG A 629 22.47 -32.67 17.98
N ARG A 630 22.59 -33.74 18.75
CA ARG A 630 23.79 -34.61 18.75
C ARG A 630 23.75 -35.66 17.66
N ASP A 631 22.62 -36.33 17.49
CA ASP A 631 22.44 -37.42 16.54
C ASP A 631 21.21 -37.15 15.65
N TRP A 632 21.39 -37.32 14.34
CA TRP A 632 20.33 -37.10 13.38
C TRP A 632 19.95 -38.43 12.72
N GLN A 633 18.67 -38.77 12.74
CA GLN A 633 18.10 -39.72 11.82
C GLN A 633 17.28 -38.97 10.76
N PRO A 634 17.46 -39.25 9.46
CA PRO A 634 16.67 -38.60 8.42
C PRO A 634 15.20 -38.89 8.65
N LEU A 635 14.38 -37.81 8.71
CA LEU A 635 12.94 -37.99 8.57
C LEU A 635 12.64 -38.53 7.17
N PRO A 636 11.63 -39.45 7.01
CA PRO A 636 11.25 -39.92 5.70
C PRO A 636 10.96 -38.72 4.80
N ARG A 637 11.51 -38.74 3.58
CA ARG A 637 11.26 -37.73 2.56
C ARG A 637 9.75 -37.58 2.42
N GLN A 638 9.25 -36.39 2.54
CA GLN A 638 7.86 -36.09 2.14
C GLN A 638 7.72 -36.56 0.68
N ALA A 639 6.72 -37.39 0.42
CA ALA A 639 6.36 -37.76 -0.94
C ALA A 639 6.06 -36.48 -1.71
N SER A 640 6.68 -36.31 -2.86
CA SER A 640 6.31 -35.26 -3.80
C SER A 640 4.79 -35.33 -4.03
N PRO A 641 4.08 -34.21 -4.06
CA PRO A 641 2.67 -34.25 -4.42
C PRO A 641 2.55 -35.00 -5.78
N PRO A 642 1.52 -35.80 -5.98
CA PRO A 642 1.32 -36.49 -7.24
C PRO A 642 1.26 -35.44 -8.33
N SER A 643 2.11 -35.61 -9.34
CA SER A 643 2.01 -34.83 -10.58
C SER A 643 0.61 -35.08 -11.13
N GLY A 644 -0.29 -34.11 -10.90
CA GLY A 644 -1.62 -34.16 -11.48
C GLY A 644 -1.51 -34.12 -13.01
N ASN A 645 -2.08 -35.12 -13.63
CA ASN A 645 -2.40 -35.15 -15.05
C ASN A 645 -3.44 -34.06 -15.41
#